data_58618550669d97f40703632559d5958c
#
_entry.id   58618550669d97f40703632559d5958c
#
_cell.length_a   1.000
_cell.length_b   1.000
_cell.length_c   1.000
_cell.angle_alpha   90.00
_cell.angle_beta   90.00
_cell.angle_gamma   90.00
#
_symmetry.space_group_name_H-M   'P 1'
#
loop_
_entity.id
_entity.type
_entity.pdbx_description
1 polymer ?
#
loop_
_entity_poly.entity_id
_entity_poly.type
_entity_poly.pdbx_seq_one_letter_code
_entity_poly.pdbx_strand_id
1 'polypeptide(L)'
;MKKIILAVLLAFVTCTSVYAHAWGTVLDDKGYPLVGANVYWAGTTIGVATDLDGRFKLEPTEKTNLLVTSFMGYHNDTTEVTQHTELTIVLVSDLVLEEVNIVERKMAVLRSRVSPLSVETLTGEALCMAACCNLSESFETSASVDVAYSDAATGAKQIRLLGLSGTYVQMLTENTPNIRGLAQSFGMEYIPGPWMEAIQVSKGTSSVLNGYEAIAGQINVEYLKPQTQDPIALNAMISTETHAEVNASGGWDLNDKVSTGILFHAQNMSLELDHNHDGFLDMPKNTNVNLLNRWYVKTGDYTGQFLVRGLYDRRIGGLTKEATETLSPYKIDLNTWRVDGFMKNGYVFDAETGTSIGIIASASYHNQQNTYGSRQWNAAQTNAYINAIFQTSFDDSDTDPGDDHEYKLSAGLSVNYDRYDESLLGERLEVRGKRYEVTPGVFAEYTYTYKDKVTLLMGIREDYSTRYGFFTTPRMNLRYAPFEWWTLRGSIGLGYRTPNAIADNAAYLASNRVYQFYTPLHNATPHYTTLHNDSLAQEQSLNTGISTVFYIPIGKKELQLSGEYYYTVFADGVIADMDRSLHGVTLYNMHDVEDAEYFSHNWQVEATMEILRGWTMTAAFRYTDVKQTSFNSKMGEYQLRDKPLQNKFKGIITTSYQTPLKTWQFDLTAQFNGEGRMPDGFVIPEGSKQYHTLANGQVYHKWYPQLLGQITKYFRTWSIYLGAENMTNFTQDSPIVGERVSGDKAIRQEARGGGFVNPHSANYDASMIWAPIHGWKLYLGFRWALEREE
;
A
#
# COMPACT_ATOMS: atom_id res chain seq x y z
N MET A 1 27.04 -63.31 30.97
CA MET A 1 27.41 -62.08 30.24
C MET A 1 27.06 -62.09 28.75
N LYS A 2 27.22 -63.17 27.95
CA LYS A 2 26.86 -63.15 26.52
C LYS A 2 25.36 -62.98 26.20
N LYS A 3 24.44 -63.35 27.10
CA LYS A 3 22.96 -63.19 26.88
C LYS A 3 22.44 -61.78 27.25
N ILE A 4 23.17 -60.98 28.03
CA ILE A 4 22.80 -59.62 28.40
C ILE A 4 23.28 -58.65 27.32
N ILE A 5 24.43 -58.96 26.71
CA ILE A 5 24.95 -58.13 25.58
C ILE A 5 24.08 -58.28 24.32
N LEU A 6 23.49 -59.46 24.09
CA LEU A 6 22.57 -59.67 22.97
C LEU A 6 21.20 -58.99 23.19
N ALA A 7 20.74 -58.88 24.42
CA ALA A 7 19.49 -58.16 24.75
C ALA A 7 19.65 -56.63 24.68
N VAL A 8 20.83 -56.10 25.00
CA VAL A 8 21.16 -54.67 24.87
C VAL A 8 21.38 -54.27 23.41
N LEU A 9 21.94 -55.20 22.58
CA LEU A 9 22.08 -54.98 21.15
C LEU A 9 20.73 -55.09 20.38
N LEU A 10 19.79 -55.93 20.87
CA LEU A 10 18.43 -55.98 20.29
C LEU A 10 17.54 -54.81 20.72
N ALA A 11 17.85 -54.14 21.83
CA ALA A 11 17.11 -52.96 22.30
C ALA A 11 17.55 -51.63 21.57
N PHE A 12 18.64 -51.67 20.81
CA PHE A 12 19.17 -50.51 20.05
C PHE A 12 18.74 -50.50 18.56
N VAL A 13 17.96 -51.48 18.11
CA VAL A 13 17.58 -51.64 16.69
C VAL A 13 16.11 -51.29 16.40
N THR A 14 15.35 -50.75 17.34
CA THR A 14 13.95 -50.37 17.05
C THR A 14 13.60 -48.96 17.54
N CYS A 15 14.25 -47.94 16.99
CA CYS A 15 13.72 -46.60 16.91
C CYS A 15 14.14 -45.98 15.59
N THR A 16 13.75 -46.59 14.46
CA THR A 16 13.69 -45.84 13.20
C THR A 16 12.38 -45.07 13.29
N SER A 17 12.52 -43.79 13.64
CA SER A 17 11.43 -42.82 13.44
C SER A 17 11.15 -42.81 11.93
N VAL A 18 10.03 -43.33 11.51
CA VAL A 18 9.54 -43.25 10.12
C VAL A 18 9.02 -41.83 9.99
N TYR A 19 9.79 -40.99 9.34
CA TYR A 19 9.34 -39.65 9.00
C TYR A 19 8.36 -39.77 7.84
N ALA A 20 7.18 -39.16 7.98
CA ALA A 20 6.13 -39.23 6.96
C ALA A 20 6.26 -38.01 6.04
N HIS A 21 6.46 -38.24 4.75
CA HIS A 21 6.29 -37.20 3.74
C HIS A 21 4.83 -36.72 3.75
N ALA A 22 4.62 -35.42 3.70
CA ALA A 22 3.29 -34.81 3.59
C ALA A 22 3.06 -34.33 2.15
N TRP A 23 2.09 -34.90 1.47
CA TRP A 23 1.62 -34.44 0.19
C TRP A 23 0.09 -34.55 0.15
N GLY A 24 -0.54 -33.71 -0.65
CA GLY A 24 -1.99 -33.73 -0.73
C GLY A 24 -2.54 -32.47 -1.41
N THR A 25 -3.82 -32.25 -1.21
CA THR A 25 -4.55 -31.11 -1.79
C THR A 25 -5.20 -30.29 -0.67
N VAL A 26 -5.10 -28.97 -0.78
CA VAL A 26 -5.79 -28.02 0.09
C VAL A 26 -7.01 -27.49 -0.64
N LEU A 27 -8.17 -27.71 -0.07
CA LEU A 27 -9.47 -27.30 -0.60
C LEU A 27 -10.11 -26.27 0.34
N ASP A 28 -11.01 -25.46 -0.17
CA ASP A 28 -11.94 -24.73 0.68
C ASP A 28 -13.09 -25.65 1.17
N ASP A 29 -13.94 -25.13 2.04
CA ASP A 29 -15.12 -25.80 2.58
C ASP A 29 -16.17 -26.21 1.52
N LYS A 30 -16.02 -25.72 0.27
CA LYS A 30 -16.86 -26.06 -0.88
C LYS A 30 -16.20 -27.03 -1.85
N GLY A 31 -14.99 -27.50 -1.53
CA GLY A 31 -14.22 -28.42 -2.35
C GLY A 31 -13.43 -27.78 -3.49
N TYR A 32 -13.27 -26.43 -3.50
CA TYR A 32 -12.42 -25.76 -4.48
C TYR A 32 -10.97 -25.76 -4.00
N PRO A 33 -9.97 -26.01 -4.88
CA PRO A 33 -8.57 -25.96 -4.50
C PRO A 33 -8.12 -24.54 -4.15
N LEU A 34 -7.43 -24.39 -3.04
CA LEU A 34 -6.87 -23.14 -2.57
C LEU A 34 -5.45 -22.97 -3.12
N VAL A 35 -5.32 -22.17 -4.16
CA VAL A 35 -4.06 -21.87 -4.84
C VAL A 35 -3.23 -20.87 -4.01
N GLY A 36 -1.97 -21.22 -3.71
CA GLY A 36 -1.09 -20.37 -2.92
C GLY A 36 -1.35 -20.46 -1.41
N ALA A 37 -2.10 -21.46 -0.94
CA ALA A 37 -2.21 -21.74 0.48
C ALA A 37 -0.84 -22.14 1.04
N ASN A 38 -0.43 -21.60 2.18
CA ASN A 38 0.82 -21.95 2.82
C ASN A 38 0.63 -23.23 3.64
N VAL A 39 1.42 -24.25 3.35
CA VAL A 39 1.46 -25.51 4.06
C VAL A 39 2.84 -25.67 4.69
N TYR A 40 2.94 -25.76 6.01
CA TYR A 40 4.22 -25.81 6.71
C TYR A 40 4.17 -26.62 7.99
N TRP A 41 5.32 -27.15 8.42
CA TRP A 41 5.44 -27.85 9.67
C TRP A 41 5.37 -26.90 10.87
N ALA A 42 4.52 -27.22 11.84
CA ALA A 42 4.28 -26.37 13.01
C ALA A 42 5.59 -26.03 13.75
N GLY A 43 5.82 -24.73 14.00
CA GLY A 43 7.02 -24.25 14.67
C GLY A 43 8.30 -24.27 13.81
N THR A 44 8.17 -24.51 12.49
CA THR A 44 9.31 -24.57 11.56
C THR A 44 9.23 -23.49 10.47
N THR A 45 10.31 -23.32 9.72
CA THR A 45 10.32 -22.51 8.48
C THR A 45 10.18 -23.40 7.23
N ILE A 46 9.98 -24.69 7.40
CA ILE A 46 9.83 -25.65 6.30
C ILE A 46 8.38 -25.62 5.86
N GLY A 47 8.10 -25.18 4.65
CA GLY A 47 6.76 -25.06 4.10
C GLY A 47 6.78 -24.81 2.61
N VAL A 48 5.63 -25.02 1.98
CA VAL A 48 5.39 -24.85 0.54
C VAL A 48 4.06 -24.12 0.34
N ALA A 49 3.93 -23.37 -0.74
CA ALA A 49 2.64 -22.86 -1.20
C ALA A 49 1.99 -23.87 -2.14
N THR A 50 0.67 -24.05 -2.04
CA THR A 50 -0.09 -24.93 -2.94
C THR A 50 -0.05 -24.40 -4.39
N ASP A 51 -0.04 -25.32 -5.34
CA ASP A 51 -0.11 -25.05 -6.76
C ASP A 51 -1.53 -24.64 -7.23
N LEU A 52 -1.73 -24.53 -8.56
CA LEU A 52 -3.01 -24.12 -9.15
C LEU A 52 -4.17 -25.11 -8.89
N ASP A 53 -3.86 -26.35 -8.53
CA ASP A 53 -4.85 -27.37 -8.13
C ASP A 53 -4.97 -27.51 -6.61
N GLY A 54 -4.34 -26.61 -5.85
CA GLY A 54 -4.30 -26.68 -4.41
C GLY A 54 -3.39 -27.78 -3.87
N ARG A 55 -2.54 -28.41 -4.70
CA ARG A 55 -1.66 -29.52 -4.29
C ARG A 55 -0.40 -29.00 -3.64
N PHE A 56 0.10 -29.79 -2.69
CA PHE A 56 1.37 -29.54 -2.02
C PHE A 56 2.15 -30.82 -1.82
N LYS A 57 3.46 -30.70 -1.75
CA LYS A 57 4.40 -31.77 -1.35
C LYS A 57 5.43 -31.16 -0.40
N LEU A 58 5.59 -31.72 0.77
CA LEU A 58 6.46 -31.19 1.82
C LEU A 58 7.30 -32.29 2.43
N GLU A 59 8.60 -32.04 2.52
CA GLU A 59 9.56 -32.96 3.11
C GLU A 59 9.35 -33.10 4.63
N PRO A 60 9.64 -34.30 5.20
CA PRO A 60 9.45 -34.54 6.62
C PRO A 60 10.46 -33.75 7.47
N THR A 61 10.06 -33.43 8.69
CA THR A 61 10.95 -32.84 9.69
C THR A 61 11.05 -33.72 10.95
N GLU A 62 12.21 -33.72 11.60
CA GLU A 62 12.40 -34.46 12.87
C GLU A 62 11.73 -33.80 14.09
N LYS A 63 11.21 -32.56 13.93
CA LYS A 63 10.78 -31.74 15.06
C LYS A 63 9.31 -31.85 15.39
N THR A 64 8.48 -32.12 14.38
CA THR A 64 7.03 -32.16 14.55
C THR A 64 6.40 -33.03 13.46
N ASN A 65 5.27 -33.61 13.78
CA ASN A 65 4.39 -34.29 12.84
C ASN A 65 3.10 -33.49 12.61
N LEU A 66 3.05 -32.24 13.09
CA LEU A 66 1.90 -31.34 12.92
C LEU A 66 2.13 -30.45 11.70
N LEU A 67 1.28 -30.61 10.70
CA LEU A 67 1.26 -29.83 9.48
C LEU A 67 0.24 -28.70 9.64
N VAL A 68 0.67 -27.47 9.50
CA VAL A 68 -0.20 -26.28 9.54
C VAL A 68 -0.45 -25.82 8.10
N THR A 69 -1.71 -25.70 7.75
CA THR A 69 -2.14 -25.15 6.47
C THR A 69 -2.85 -23.83 6.70
N SER A 70 -2.43 -22.78 6.03
CA SER A 70 -2.99 -21.45 6.16
C SER A 70 -3.22 -20.82 4.80
N PHE A 71 -4.36 -20.18 4.65
CA PHE A 71 -4.70 -19.39 3.48
C PHE A 71 -5.47 -18.15 3.93
N MET A 72 -5.28 -17.07 3.18
CA MET A 72 -5.90 -15.80 3.53
C MET A 72 -7.43 -15.89 3.45
N GLY A 73 -8.11 -15.47 4.53
CA GLY A 73 -9.57 -15.57 4.63
C GLY A 73 -10.08 -16.94 5.12
N TYR A 74 -9.19 -17.84 5.57
CA TYR A 74 -9.54 -19.16 6.05
C TYR A 74 -8.90 -19.44 7.41
N HIS A 75 -9.58 -20.27 8.21
CA HIS A 75 -8.99 -20.80 9.44
C HIS A 75 -7.79 -21.69 9.14
N ASN A 76 -6.72 -21.49 9.89
CA ASN A 76 -5.58 -22.40 9.79
C ASN A 76 -6.01 -23.81 10.24
N ASP A 77 -5.73 -24.81 9.43
CA ASP A 77 -5.86 -26.21 9.82
C ASP A 77 -4.52 -26.74 10.35
N THR A 78 -4.59 -27.60 11.35
CA THR A 78 -3.41 -28.29 11.88
C THR A 78 -3.68 -29.79 11.85
N THR A 79 -3.10 -30.46 10.87
CA THR A 79 -3.26 -31.88 10.62
C THR A 79 -2.06 -32.67 11.17
N GLU A 80 -2.29 -33.70 11.94
CA GLU A 80 -1.23 -34.62 12.38
C GLU A 80 -0.92 -35.69 11.31
N VAL A 81 0.30 -35.68 10.79
CA VAL A 81 0.76 -36.56 9.72
C VAL A 81 1.45 -37.77 10.36
N THR A 82 0.78 -38.95 10.34
CA THR A 82 1.26 -40.19 10.97
C THR A 82 1.63 -41.27 9.97
N GLN A 83 1.28 -41.16 8.72
CA GLN A 83 1.49 -42.15 7.65
C GLN A 83 1.78 -41.53 6.31
N HIS A 84 2.41 -42.27 5.39
CA HIS A 84 2.57 -41.91 3.99
C HIS A 84 1.23 -42.10 3.23
N THR A 85 0.34 -41.14 3.35
CA THR A 85 -0.95 -41.12 2.65
C THR A 85 -1.20 -39.73 2.12
N GLU A 86 -1.85 -39.66 0.97
CA GLU A 86 -2.32 -38.40 0.40
C GLU A 86 -3.26 -37.70 1.38
N LEU A 87 -3.03 -36.45 1.65
CA LEU A 87 -3.82 -35.62 2.55
C LEU A 87 -4.80 -34.77 1.74
N THR A 88 -6.05 -34.74 2.18
CA THR A 88 -7.00 -33.72 1.72
C THR A 88 -7.28 -32.80 2.90
N ILE A 89 -6.80 -31.58 2.83
CA ILE A 89 -6.96 -30.58 3.87
C ILE A 89 -8.02 -29.60 3.41
N VAL A 90 -9.09 -29.47 4.18
CA VAL A 90 -10.17 -28.54 3.88
C VAL A 90 -10.05 -27.36 4.82
N LEU A 91 -9.76 -26.18 4.29
CA LEU A 91 -9.76 -24.96 5.07
C LEU A 91 -11.16 -24.37 5.08
N VAL A 92 -11.63 -24.04 6.27
CA VAL A 92 -12.93 -23.41 6.48
C VAL A 92 -12.76 -21.90 6.44
N SER A 93 -13.66 -21.21 5.72
CA SER A 93 -13.66 -19.75 5.65
C SER A 93 -13.85 -19.13 7.04
N ASP A 94 -13.13 -18.03 7.33
CA ASP A 94 -13.19 -17.33 8.64
C ASP A 94 -14.59 -16.79 8.99
N LEU A 95 -15.57 -16.95 8.12
CA LEU A 95 -16.92 -16.41 8.26
C LEU A 95 -17.91 -17.30 9.02
N VAL A 96 -17.50 -18.49 9.47
CA VAL A 96 -18.38 -19.41 10.22
C VAL A 96 -18.06 -19.33 11.71
N LEU A 97 -18.97 -18.71 12.47
CA LEU A 97 -18.96 -18.76 13.95
C LEU A 97 -19.60 -20.06 14.45
N GLU A 98 -18.85 -21.14 14.58
CA GLU A 98 -19.29 -22.31 15.33
C GLU A 98 -18.81 -22.30 16.79
N GLU A 99 -19.61 -22.96 17.62
CA GLU A 99 -19.44 -23.12 19.07
C GLU A 99 -18.03 -23.56 19.48
N VAL A 100 -17.40 -22.70 20.30
CA VAL A 100 -16.25 -23.01 21.17
C VAL A 100 -15.20 -23.99 20.63
N ASN A 101 -14.56 -23.65 19.53
CA ASN A 101 -13.23 -24.16 19.23
C ASN A 101 -12.19 -23.11 19.62
N ILE A 102 -11.09 -23.60 20.24
CA ILE A 102 -9.96 -22.78 20.64
C ILE A 102 -9.25 -22.34 19.35
N VAL A 103 -9.71 -21.27 18.75
CA VAL A 103 -9.14 -20.73 17.52
C VAL A 103 -7.90 -19.92 17.87
N GLU A 104 -6.77 -20.33 17.33
CA GLU A 104 -5.54 -19.53 17.35
C GLU A 104 -5.80 -18.23 16.60
N ARG A 105 -5.47 -17.08 17.21
CA ARG A 105 -5.75 -15.78 16.64
C ARG A 105 -4.83 -15.54 15.45
N LYS A 106 -5.36 -15.19 14.28
CA LYS A 106 -4.55 -14.67 13.16
C LYS A 106 -3.90 -13.35 13.56
N MET A 107 -2.63 -13.19 13.25
CA MET A 107 -1.96 -11.88 13.41
C MET A 107 -2.52 -10.91 12.37
N ALA A 108 -2.77 -9.66 12.78
CA ALA A 108 -3.27 -8.61 11.90
C ALA A 108 -2.34 -8.32 10.71
N VAL A 109 -1.04 -8.51 10.90
CA VAL A 109 -0.02 -8.40 9.85
C VAL A 109 0.68 -9.75 9.75
N LEU A 110 0.61 -10.35 8.57
CA LEU A 110 1.29 -11.61 8.26
C LEU A 110 2.53 -11.33 7.41
N ARG A 111 3.66 -11.92 7.82
CA ARG A 111 4.89 -11.93 7.02
C ARG A 111 5.08 -13.31 6.42
N SER A 112 5.22 -13.39 5.09
CA SER A 112 5.48 -14.66 4.44
C SER A 112 6.76 -15.30 4.98
N ARG A 113 6.69 -16.57 5.40
CA ARG A 113 7.87 -17.35 5.83
C ARG A 113 8.62 -17.95 4.66
N VAL A 114 7.94 -18.22 3.55
CA VAL A 114 8.48 -18.96 2.38
C VAL A 114 8.86 -18.07 1.20
N SER A 115 8.21 -16.93 1.00
CA SER A 115 8.52 -16.02 -0.12
C SER A 115 9.94 -15.44 -0.04
N PRO A 116 10.70 -15.39 -1.15
CA PRO A 116 11.96 -14.67 -1.23
C PRO A 116 11.78 -13.15 -1.18
N LEU A 117 10.59 -12.65 -1.53
CA LEU A 117 10.22 -11.24 -1.42
C LEU A 117 9.89 -10.88 0.04
N SER A 118 10.24 -9.66 0.46
CA SER A 118 9.83 -9.12 1.76
C SER A 118 8.39 -8.61 1.69
N VAL A 119 7.42 -9.50 1.86
CA VAL A 119 5.99 -9.19 1.76
C VAL A 119 5.34 -9.18 3.14
N GLU A 120 4.67 -8.08 3.45
CA GLU A 120 3.77 -7.91 4.58
C GLU A 120 2.32 -7.92 4.07
N THR A 121 1.46 -8.74 4.66
CA THR A 121 0.04 -8.80 4.32
C THR A 121 -0.78 -8.24 5.48
N LEU A 122 -1.52 -7.16 5.22
CA LEU A 122 -2.56 -6.65 6.10
C LEU A 122 -3.82 -7.45 5.81
N THR A 123 -4.28 -8.22 6.79
CA THR A 123 -5.47 -9.07 6.64
C THR A 123 -6.76 -8.28 6.88
N GLY A 124 -7.91 -8.84 6.54
CA GLY A 124 -9.21 -8.26 6.85
C GLY A 124 -9.37 -7.92 8.34
N GLU A 125 -8.75 -8.67 9.25
CA GLU A 125 -8.73 -8.35 10.69
C GLU A 125 -7.99 -7.03 10.96
N ALA A 126 -6.81 -6.81 10.34
CA ALA A 126 -6.08 -5.54 10.45
C ALA A 126 -6.90 -4.36 9.94
N LEU A 127 -7.59 -4.56 8.81
CA LEU A 127 -8.44 -3.53 8.19
C LEU A 127 -9.65 -3.19 9.08
N CYS A 128 -10.21 -4.18 9.77
CA CYS A 128 -11.30 -3.97 10.72
C CYS A 128 -10.86 -3.23 11.99
N MET A 129 -9.61 -3.41 12.46
CA MET A 129 -9.06 -2.74 13.65
C MET A 129 -8.91 -1.23 13.45
N ALA A 130 -8.61 -0.78 12.26
CA ALA A 130 -8.49 0.63 11.91
C ALA A 130 -9.81 1.26 11.47
N ALA A 131 -10.93 0.49 11.40
CA ALA A 131 -12.23 0.90 10.82
C ALA A 131 -12.07 1.68 9.51
N CYS A 132 -11.18 1.18 8.64
CA CYS A 132 -10.75 1.86 7.44
C CYS A 132 -11.91 2.17 6.50
N CYS A 133 -12.14 3.45 6.22
CA CYS A 133 -13.10 3.87 5.20
C CYS A 133 -12.56 3.68 3.79
N ASN A 134 -11.23 3.76 3.64
CA ASN A 134 -10.56 3.65 2.33
C ASN A 134 -9.13 3.09 2.46
N LEU A 135 -8.49 2.85 1.32
CA LEU A 135 -7.14 2.28 1.27
C LEU A 135 -6.10 3.13 2.01
N SER A 136 -6.19 4.47 2.02
CA SER A 136 -5.20 5.29 2.72
C SER A 136 -5.24 5.08 4.23
N GLU A 137 -6.42 4.98 4.82
CA GLU A 137 -6.59 4.80 6.27
C GLU A 137 -6.14 3.41 6.74
N SER A 138 -6.12 2.42 5.85
CA SER A 138 -5.61 1.07 6.14
C SER A 138 -4.15 1.03 6.58
N PHE A 139 -3.36 2.04 6.24
CA PHE A 139 -1.95 2.12 6.60
C PHE A 139 -1.66 2.89 7.88
N GLU A 140 -2.66 3.45 8.55
CA GLU A 140 -2.44 4.22 9.78
C GLU A 140 -1.91 3.36 10.94
N THR A 141 -2.15 2.06 10.90
CA THR A 141 -1.58 1.07 11.84
C THR A 141 -0.27 0.44 11.35
N SER A 142 0.21 0.79 10.15
CA SER A 142 1.44 0.25 9.56
C SER A 142 2.66 1.08 9.92
N ALA A 143 3.75 0.40 10.29
CA ALA A 143 5.06 1.04 10.45
C ALA A 143 5.76 1.26 9.10
N SER A 144 5.42 0.48 8.09
CA SER A 144 6.11 0.41 6.80
C SER A 144 5.66 1.49 5.83
N VAL A 145 4.39 1.88 5.89
CA VAL A 145 3.77 2.87 5.00
C VAL A 145 3.36 4.09 5.80
N ASP A 146 3.77 5.27 5.36
CA ASP A 146 3.25 6.53 5.89
C ASP A 146 2.07 7.00 5.06
N VAL A 147 1.12 7.65 5.73
CA VAL A 147 0.02 8.37 5.10
C VAL A 147 0.08 9.83 5.54
N ALA A 148 -0.05 10.75 4.62
CA ALA A 148 -0.09 12.18 4.89
C ALA A 148 -1.02 12.87 3.90
N TYR A 149 -1.59 14.00 4.28
CA TYR A 149 -2.26 14.88 3.33
C TYR A 149 -1.26 15.44 2.32
N SER A 150 -1.66 15.57 1.07
CA SER A 150 -0.85 16.19 0.03
C SER A 150 -0.88 17.72 0.11
N ASP A 151 -2.03 18.25 0.52
CA ASP A 151 -2.29 19.67 0.71
C ASP A 151 -3.44 19.89 1.73
N ALA A 152 -3.60 21.14 2.20
CA ALA A 152 -4.59 21.50 3.22
C ALA A 152 -6.00 21.78 2.69
N ALA A 153 -6.24 21.72 1.38
CA ALA A 153 -7.48 22.25 0.81
C ALA A 153 -8.30 21.23 0.03
N THR A 154 -7.67 20.13 -0.45
CA THR A 154 -8.35 19.14 -1.30
C THR A 154 -8.72 17.84 -0.55
N GLY A 155 -8.17 17.65 0.64
CA GLY A 155 -8.31 16.42 1.40
C GLY A 155 -7.59 15.21 0.78
N ALA A 156 -6.79 15.40 -0.26
CA ALA A 156 -6.04 14.33 -0.91
C ALA A 156 -5.00 13.74 0.05
N LYS A 157 -4.98 12.41 0.14
CA LYS A 157 -3.98 11.67 0.92
C LYS A 157 -2.99 10.97 -0.01
N GLN A 158 -1.73 10.98 0.37
CA GLN A 158 -0.65 10.29 -0.31
C GLN A 158 0.08 9.35 0.64
N ILE A 159 0.62 8.26 0.09
CA ILE A 159 1.48 7.35 0.85
C ILE A 159 2.95 7.65 0.60
N ARG A 160 3.78 7.15 1.53
CA ARG A 160 5.23 7.06 1.37
C ARG A 160 5.69 5.67 1.78
N LEU A 161 6.54 5.07 0.97
CA LEU A 161 7.17 3.78 1.25
C LEU A 161 8.68 3.94 1.14
N LEU A 162 9.43 3.43 2.10
CA LEU A 162 10.88 3.61 2.19
C LEU A 162 11.33 5.09 2.12
N GLY A 163 10.51 6.01 2.64
CA GLY A 163 10.74 7.45 2.61
C GLY A 163 10.48 8.13 1.25
N LEU A 164 10.12 7.37 0.23
CA LEU A 164 9.82 7.89 -1.10
C LEU A 164 8.31 8.11 -1.29
N SER A 165 7.95 9.08 -2.14
CA SER A 165 6.56 9.37 -2.48
C SER A 165 5.83 8.15 -3.05
N GLY A 166 4.51 8.08 -2.85
CA GLY A 166 3.66 7.05 -3.43
C GLY A 166 3.73 6.97 -4.97
N THR A 167 4.21 8.01 -5.63
CA THR A 167 4.49 7.99 -7.07
C THR A 167 5.55 6.96 -7.46
N TYR A 168 6.44 6.57 -6.53
CA TYR A 168 7.48 5.56 -6.69
C TYR A 168 7.07 4.17 -6.21
N VAL A 169 5.83 4.03 -5.75
CA VAL A 169 5.23 2.75 -5.34
C VAL A 169 4.33 2.25 -6.46
N GLN A 170 4.57 1.03 -6.93
CA GLN A 170 3.68 0.41 -7.88
C GLN A 170 2.39 -0.04 -7.19
N MET A 171 1.28 0.62 -7.53
CA MET A 171 -0.03 0.33 -6.98
C MET A 171 -0.79 -0.64 -7.86
N LEU A 172 -1.07 -1.83 -7.34
CA LEU A 172 -1.80 -2.89 -8.03
C LEU A 172 -3.17 -3.14 -7.38
N THR A 173 -4.09 -3.60 -8.18
CA THR A 173 -5.32 -4.24 -7.74
C THR A 173 -5.44 -5.58 -8.45
N GLU A 174 -5.58 -6.68 -7.70
CA GLU A 174 -5.60 -8.04 -8.28
C GLU A 174 -4.37 -8.32 -9.16
N ASN A 175 -3.19 -7.85 -8.73
CA ASN A 175 -1.92 -7.93 -9.47
C ASN A 175 -1.91 -7.21 -10.84
N THR A 176 -2.79 -6.24 -11.04
CA THR A 176 -2.83 -5.36 -12.23
C THR A 176 -2.54 -3.92 -11.86
N PRO A 177 -1.69 -3.18 -12.63
CA PRO A 177 -1.48 -1.76 -12.41
C PRO A 177 -2.81 -0.98 -12.48
N ASN A 178 -3.16 -0.25 -11.43
CA ASN A 178 -4.45 0.45 -11.35
C ASN A 178 -4.33 1.92 -10.98
N ILE A 179 -3.77 2.25 -9.80
CA ILE A 179 -3.62 3.64 -9.36
C ILE A 179 -2.30 4.18 -9.92
N ARG A 180 -2.36 4.79 -11.10
CA ARG A 180 -1.21 5.39 -11.80
C ARG A 180 -1.64 6.62 -12.62
N GLY A 181 -0.68 7.48 -12.98
CA GLY A 181 -0.94 8.69 -13.74
C GLY A 181 -1.90 9.64 -13.04
N LEU A 182 -3.01 10.03 -13.69
CA LEU A 182 -3.99 10.96 -13.11
C LEU A 182 -4.66 10.41 -11.84
N ALA A 183 -4.81 9.10 -11.73
CA ALA A 183 -5.42 8.48 -10.55
C ALA A 183 -4.55 8.60 -9.28
N GLN A 184 -3.25 8.89 -9.38
CA GLN A 184 -2.36 8.96 -8.21
C GLN A 184 -2.76 10.05 -7.22
N SER A 185 -3.31 11.16 -7.68
CA SER A 185 -3.64 12.31 -6.83
C SER A 185 -4.70 11.97 -5.76
N PHE A 186 -5.70 11.15 -6.11
CA PHE A 186 -6.82 10.79 -5.21
C PHE A 186 -7.10 9.29 -5.13
N GLY A 187 -6.33 8.46 -5.84
CA GLY A 187 -6.61 7.04 -6.04
C GLY A 187 -6.65 6.20 -4.76
N MET A 188 -5.96 6.64 -3.71
CA MET A 188 -5.97 5.99 -2.41
C MET A 188 -7.36 5.99 -1.75
N GLU A 189 -8.21 6.96 -2.11
CA GLU A 189 -9.57 7.08 -1.60
C GLU A 189 -10.62 6.46 -2.55
N TYR A 190 -10.19 5.97 -3.72
CA TYR A 190 -11.09 5.30 -4.67
C TYR A 190 -11.39 3.85 -4.28
N ILE A 191 -10.64 3.27 -3.35
CA ILE A 191 -10.82 1.89 -2.91
C ILE A 191 -11.43 1.90 -1.51
N PRO A 192 -12.71 1.53 -1.37
CA PRO A 192 -13.39 1.46 -0.07
C PRO A 192 -12.77 0.37 0.82
N GLY A 193 -12.62 0.66 2.11
CA GLY A 193 -12.09 -0.27 3.11
C GLY A 193 -12.80 -1.62 3.15
N PRO A 194 -14.15 -1.63 3.26
CA PRO A 194 -14.92 -2.88 3.32
C PRO A 194 -14.91 -3.75 2.05
N TRP A 195 -14.31 -3.27 0.93
CA TRP A 195 -14.14 -4.07 -0.28
C TRP A 195 -12.87 -4.90 -0.28
N MET A 196 -11.92 -4.57 0.59
CA MET A 196 -10.61 -5.18 0.62
C MET A 196 -10.61 -6.46 1.45
N GLU A 197 -10.21 -7.57 0.84
CA GLU A 197 -9.92 -8.83 1.52
C GLU A 197 -8.55 -8.77 2.19
N ALA A 198 -7.56 -8.21 1.47
CA ALA A 198 -6.21 -8.03 1.96
C ALA A 198 -5.42 -6.97 1.20
N ILE A 199 -4.36 -6.48 1.83
CA ILE A 199 -3.37 -5.60 1.21
C ILE A 199 -1.99 -6.24 1.39
N GLN A 200 -1.28 -6.44 0.29
CA GLN A 200 0.09 -6.94 0.27
C GLN A 200 1.06 -5.79 0.03
N VAL A 201 1.99 -5.58 0.93
CA VAL A 201 3.06 -4.57 0.82
C VAL A 201 4.38 -5.29 0.62
N SER A 202 4.97 -5.17 -0.56
CA SER A 202 6.30 -5.68 -0.89
C SER A 202 7.28 -4.52 -0.92
N LYS A 203 8.30 -4.58 -0.05
CA LYS A 203 9.32 -3.53 0.06
C LYS A 203 10.51 -3.85 -0.84
N GLY A 204 11.12 -2.81 -1.38
CA GLY A 204 12.27 -2.94 -2.26
C GLY A 204 11.90 -3.44 -3.65
N THR A 205 12.73 -4.32 -4.21
CA THR A 205 12.47 -4.89 -5.53
C THR A 205 11.37 -5.93 -5.49
N SER A 206 10.44 -5.86 -6.41
CA SER A 206 9.37 -6.85 -6.62
C SER A 206 9.72 -7.82 -7.77
N SER A 207 8.83 -8.78 -8.07
CA SER A 207 8.94 -9.63 -9.25
C SER A 207 8.90 -8.81 -10.56
N VAL A 208 9.66 -9.24 -11.58
CA VAL A 208 9.62 -8.64 -12.93
C VAL A 208 8.34 -8.94 -13.69
N LEU A 209 7.55 -9.93 -13.22
CA LEU A 209 6.26 -10.32 -13.80
C LEU A 209 5.24 -9.18 -13.73
N ASN A 210 5.31 -8.32 -12.70
CA ASN A 210 4.37 -7.22 -12.46
C ASN A 210 4.78 -5.90 -13.15
N GLY A 211 5.88 -5.92 -13.93
CA GLY A 211 6.34 -4.75 -14.68
C GLY A 211 7.59 -4.08 -14.07
N TYR A 212 7.90 -2.90 -14.56
CA TYR A 212 9.15 -2.17 -14.28
C TYR A 212 8.99 -1.05 -13.23
N GLU A 213 7.76 -0.65 -12.85
CA GLU A 213 7.49 0.60 -12.12
C GLU A 213 7.74 0.54 -10.60
N ALA A 214 8.08 -0.62 -10.03
CA ALA A 214 8.36 -0.73 -8.59
C ALA A 214 9.75 -0.20 -8.25
N ILE A 215 9.84 1.09 -7.87
CA ILE A 215 11.06 1.76 -7.40
C ILE A 215 11.25 1.58 -5.90
N ALA A 216 10.27 1.99 -5.08
CA ALA A 216 10.30 1.82 -3.63
C ALA A 216 9.70 0.48 -3.19
N GLY A 217 8.87 -0.11 -4.02
CA GLY A 217 8.14 -1.34 -3.75
C GLY A 217 6.81 -1.40 -4.46
N GLN A 218 5.99 -2.34 -4.00
CA GLN A 218 4.70 -2.65 -4.60
C GLN A 218 3.65 -2.79 -3.51
N ILE A 219 2.46 -2.28 -3.76
CA ILE A 219 1.28 -2.50 -2.93
C ILE A 219 0.20 -3.12 -3.82
N ASN A 220 -0.27 -4.31 -3.46
CA ASN A 220 -1.35 -5.00 -4.15
C ASN A 220 -2.58 -5.09 -3.24
N VAL A 221 -3.75 -4.73 -3.77
CA VAL A 221 -5.04 -4.81 -3.08
C VAL A 221 -5.84 -5.95 -3.68
N GLU A 222 -6.24 -6.89 -2.86
CA GLU A 222 -7.18 -7.94 -3.21
C GLU A 222 -8.58 -7.55 -2.75
N TYR A 223 -9.56 -7.66 -3.65
CA TYR A 223 -10.98 -7.43 -3.32
C TYR A 223 -11.65 -8.71 -2.85
N LEU A 224 -12.75 -8.56 -2.11
CA LEU A 224 -13.65 -9.67 -1.76
C LEU A 224 -14.01 -10.49 -3.00
N LYS A 225 -13.98 -11.82 -2.89
CA LYS A 225 -14.19 -12.74 -4.00
C LYS A 225 -15.61 -13.31 -3.96
N PRO A 226 -16.28 -13.45 -5.13
CA PRO A 226 -17.70 -13.83 -5.16
C PRO A 226 -17.97 -15.21 -4.57
N GLN A 227 -17.00 -16.14 -4.65
CA GLN A 227 -17.14 -17.50 -4.13
C GLN A 227 -16.93 -17.60 -2.61
N THR A 228 -16.27 -16.62 -1.96
CA THR A 228 -15.93 -16.65 -0.54
C THR A 228 -16.67 -15.61 0.30
N GLN A 229 -17.21 -14.56 -0.33
CA GLN A 229 -17.93 -13.52 0.40
C GLN A 229 -19.36 -13.95 0.79
N ASP A 230 -19.90 -13.32 1.80
CA ASP A 230 -21.28 -13.51 2.24
C ASP A 230 -22.30 -13.22 1.15
N PRO A 231 -23.47 -13.89 1.14
CA PRO A 231 -24.56 -13.58 0.20
C PRO A 231 -25.00 -12.13 0.26
N ILE A 232 -25.02 -11.53 1.44
CA ILE A 232 -25.31 -10.10 1.65
C ILE A 232 -24.54 -9.64 2.89
N ALA A 233 -23.75 -8.57 2.74
CA ALA A 233 -23.13 -7.87 3.86
C ALA A 233 -23.36 -6.36 3.74
N LEU A 234 -23.54 -5.70 4.86
CA LEU A 234 -23.77 -4.26 4.99
C LEU A 234 -22.80 -3.67 6.02
N ASN A 235 -22.22 -2.53 5.69
CA ASN A 235 -21.45 -1.71 6.61
C ASN A 235 -21.94 -0.27 6.49
N ALA A 236 -22.21 0.37 7.62
CA ALA A 236 -22.59 1.78 7.66
C ALA A 236 -21.80 2.49 8.77
N MET A 237 -21.36 3.71 8.51
CA MET A 237 -20.58 4.51 9.45
C MET A 237 -20.97 5.98 9.36
N ILE A 238 -20.90 6.67 10.50
CA ILE A 238 -21.04 8.12 10.62
C ILE A 238 -19.99 8.68 11.57
N SER A 239 -19.46 9.86 11.27
CA SER A 239 -18.50 10.55 12.12
C SER A 239 -18.99 11.92 12.59
N THR A 240 -18.28 12.50 13.56
CA THR A 240 -18.49 13.86 14.05
C THR A 240 -18.29 14.93 12.98
N GLU A 241 -17.57 14.63 11.91
CA GLU A 241 -17.37 15.51 10.74
C GLU A 241 -18.52 15.38 9.72
N THR A 242 -19.63 14.68 10.09
CA THR A 242 -20.74 14.33 9.19
C THR A 242 -20.34 13.49 7.98
N HIS A 243 -19.20 12.83 8.06
CA HIS A 243 -18.88 11.80 7.10
C HIS A 243 -19.80 10.62 7.33
N ALA A 244 -20.69 10.37 6.39
CA ALA A 244 -21.59 9.23 6.38
C ALA A 244 -21.20 8.30 5.22
N GLU A 245 -21.12 7.01 5.52
CA GLU A 245 -20.69 5.99 4.57
C GLU A 245 -21.59 4.76 4.66
N VAL A 246 -21.90 4.17 3.50
CA VAL A 246 -22.63 2.91 3.38
C VAL A 246 -21.95 2.03 2.36
N ASN A 247 -21.65 0.80 2.75
CA ASN A 247 -21.16 -0.26 1.90
C ASN A 247 -22.14 -1.42 1.89
N ALA A 248 -22.37 -2.01 0.72
CA ALA A 248 -23.13 -3.24 0.55
C ALA A 248 -22.34 -4.18 -0.36
N SER A 249 -22.27 -5.44 -0.01
CA SER A 249 -21.63 -6.46 -0.82
C SER A 249 -22.43 -7.74 -0.81
N GLY A 250 -22.27 -8.57 -1.85
CA GLY A 250 -22.87 -9.88 -1.90
C GLY A 250 -22.27 -10.74 -2.99
N GLY A 251 -22.18 -12.06 -2.71
CA GLY A 251 -21.67 -13.06 -3.62
C GLY A 251 -22.60 -14.26 -3.73
N TRP A 252 -22.80 -14.74 -4.97
CA TRP A 252 -23.71 -15.84 -5.27
C TRP A 252 -23.10 -16.80 -6.25
N ASP A 253 -23.24 -18.09 -5.98
CA ASP A 253 -22.96 -19.15 -6.96
C ASP A 253 -24.18 -19.32 -7.86
N LEU A 254 -23.99 -19.10 -9.17
CA LEU A 254 -25.02 -19.34 -10.16
C LEU A 254 -25.13 -20.82 -10.52
N ASN A 255 -24.02 -21.52 -10.39
CA ASN A 255 -23.86 -22.97 -10.53
C ASN A 255 -22.46 -23.35 -10.02
N ASP A 256 -22.13 -24.65 -9.99
CA ASP A 256 -20.86 -25.21 -9.52
C ASP A 256 -19.59 -24.67 -10.22
N LYS A 257 -19.75 -23.90 -11.30
CA LYS A 257 -18.64 -23.39 -12.13
C LYS A 257 -18.57 -21.88 -12.17
N VAL A 258 -19.64 -21.19 -11.81
CA VAL A 258 -19.77 -19.74 -12.02
C VAL A 258 -20.31 -19.07 -10.79
N SER A 259 -19.55 -18.13 -10.25
CA SER A 259 -19.96 -17.24 -9.17
C SER A 259 -19.94 -15.78 -9.62
N THR A 260 -20.82 -14.97 -9.06
CA THR A 260 -20.84 -13.52 -9.32
C THR A 260 -20.99 -12.75 -8.01
N GLY A 261 -20.42 -11.55 -7.95
CA GLY A 261 -20.54 -10.68 -6.79
C GLY A 261 -20.70 -9.22 -7.16
N ILE A 262 -21.29 -8.49 -6.26
CA ILE A 262 -21.49 -7.03 -6.36
C ILE A 262 -20.92 -6.38 -5.11
N LEU A 263 -20.15 -5.29 -5.30
CA LEU A 263 -19.69 -4.41 -4.24
C LEU A 263 -20.20 -3.01 -4.55
N PHE A 264 -20.87 -2.40 -3.58
CA PHE A 264 -21.39 -1.03 -3.64
C PHE A 264 -20.84 -0.20 -2.49
N HIS A 265 -20.49 1.05 -2.78
CA HIS A 265 -20.05 2.04 -1.81
C HIS A 265 -20.63 3.39 -2.14
N ALA A 266 -21.09 4.09 -1.11
CA ALA A 266 -21.46 5.50 -1.20
C ALA A 266 -21.03 6.22 0.08
N GLN A 267 -20.40 7.39 -0.10
CA GLN A 267 -20.07 8.27 1.03
C GLN A 267 -20.47 9.71 0.73
N ASN A 268 -20.77 10.44 1.79
CA ASN A 268 -21.05 11.87 1.73
C ASN A 268 -20.50 12.59 2.97
N MET A 269 -19.85 13.72 2.75
CA MET A 269 -19.47 14.69 3.77
C MET A 269 -19.94 16.06 3.32
N SER A 270 -20.82 16.73 4.11
CA SER A 270 -21.57 17.90 3.65
C SER A 270 -21.43 19.14 4.51
N LEU A 271 -20.92 19.05 5.75
CA LEU A 271 -20.73 20.21 6.62
C LEU A 271 -19.52 21.07 6.20
N GLU A 272 -19.64 22.35 6.55
CA GLU A 272 -18.52 23.30 6.51
C GLU A 272 -17.90 23.33 7.92
N LEU A 273 -16.67 22.86 8.02
CA LEU A 273 -15.87 22.84 9.26
C LEU A 273 -14.62 23.71 9.04
N ASP A 274 -14.39 24.64 9.94
CA ASP A 274 -13.24 25.55 10.00
C ASP A 274 -12.87 25.72 11.49
N HIS A 275 -12.17 24.71 12.04
CA HIS A 275 -11.79 24.70 13.46
C HIS A 275 -10.61 25.62 13.78
N ASN A 276 -9.76 25.87 12.80
CA ASN A 276 -8.59 26.73 12.92
C ASN A 276 -8.89 28.20 12.63
N HIS A 277 -10.11 28.49 12.15
CA HIS A 277 -10.62 29.83 11.85
C HIS A 277 -9.76 30.61 10.83
N ASP A 278 -9.22 29.91 9.84
CA ASP A 278 -8.45 30.53 8.76
C ASP A 278 -9.34 30.95 7.57
N GLY A 279 -10.62 30.59 7.60
CA GLY A 279 -11.62 30.91 6.58
C GLY A 279 -11.74 29.85 5.50
N PHE A 280 -10.97 28.78 5.54
CA PHE A 280 -11.06 27.64 4.64
C PHE A 280 -11.79 26.47 5.31
N LEU A 281 -12.33 25.60 4.45
CA LEU A 281 -12.81 24.30 4.93
C LEU A 281 -11.61 23.44 5.33
N ASP A 282 -11.56 22.94 6.57
CA ASP A 282 -10.54 21.98 7.04
C ASP A 282 -10.52 20.71 6.18
N MET A 283 -11.71 20.25 5.75
CA MET A 283 -11.91 19.15 4.82
C MET A 283 -12.92 19.54 3.74
N PRO A 284 -12.71 19.18 2.47
CA PRO A 284 -13.68 19.44 1.42
C PRO A 284 -14.94 18.64 1.66
N LYS A 285 -16.08 19.19 1.27
CA LYS A 285 -17.30 18.39 1.09
C LYS A 285 -17.05 17.34 0.04
N ASN A 286 -17.39 16.09 0.32
CA ASN A 286 -17.11 14.98 -0.56
C ASN A 286 -18.37 14.16 -0.84
N THR A 287 -18.54 13.73 -2.08
CA THR A 287 -19.52 12.72 -2.49
C THR A 287 -18.80 11.72 -3.37
N ASN A 288 -18.74 10.47 -2.93
CA ASN A 288 -18.13 9.38 -3.66
C ASN A 288 -19.13 8.23 -3.81
N VAL A 289 -19.24 7.69 -5.02
CA VAL A 289 -20.07 6.51 -5.33
C VAL A 289 -19.27 5.54 -6.17
N ASN A 290 -19.21 4.30 -5.73
CA ASN A 290 -18.52 3.20 -6.38
C ASN A 290 -19.47 2.01 -6.56
N LEU A 291 -19.40 1.38 -7.72
CA LEU A 291 -20.08 0.12 -8.00
C LEU A 291 -19.15 -0.81 -8.74
N LEU A 292 -19.03 -2.03 -8.27
CA LEU A 292 -18.20 -3.07 -8.85
C LEU A 292 -19.02 -4.34 -9.00
N ASN A 293 -18.94 -4.96 -10.18
CA ASN A 293 -19.44 -6.32 -10.42
C ASN A 293 -18.27 -7.22 -10.81
N ARG A 294 -18.21 -8.40 -10.20
CA ARG A 294 -17.16 -9.39 -10.35
C ARG A 294 -17.72 -10.75 -10.68
N TRP A 295 -17.00 -11.50 -11.51
CA TRP A 295 -17.32 -12.86 -11.95
C TRP A 295 -16.13 -13.76 -11.72
N TYR A 296 -16.39 -14.98 -11.30
CA TYR A 296 -15.45 -16.07 -11.18
C TYR A 296 -16.00 -17.27 -11.96
N VAL A 297 -15.16 -17.88 -12.76
CA VAL A 297 -15.48 -19.06 -13.57
C VAL A 297 -14.40 -20.10 -13.36
N LYS A 298 -14.75 -21.33 -12.99
CA LYS A 298 -13.84 -22.46 -12.92
C LYS A 298 -14.44 -23.66 -13.64
N THR A 299 -13.71 -24.25 -14.59
CA THR A 299 -14.14 -25.42 -15.33
C THR A 299 -12.95 -26.27 -15.76
N GLY A 300 -12.74 -27.43 -15.10
CA GLY A 300 -11.53 -28.24 -15.29
C GLY A 300 -10.27 -27.43 -15.01
N ASP A 301 -9.36 -27.43 -15.96
CA ASP A 301 -8.05 -26.76 -15.87
C ASP A 301 -8.12 -25.25 -16.16
N TYR A 302 -9.29 -24.71 -16.47
CA TYR A 302 -9.50 -23.30 -16.75
C TYR A 302 -10.06 -22.55 -15.56
N THR A 303 -9.45 -21.40 -15.24
CA THR A 303 -9.94 -20.42 -14.25
C THR A 303 -10.02 -19.05 -14.88
N GLY A 304 -11.17 -18.40 -14.77
CA GLY A 304 -11.42 -17.05 -15.29
C GLY A 304 -11.94 -16.11 -14.20
N GLN A 305 -11.45 -14.88 -14.16
CA GLN A 305 -11.95 -13.79 -13.32
C GLN A 305 -12.19 -12.56 -14.17
N PHE A 306 -13.32 -11.89 -13.96
CA PHE A 306 -13.71 -10.69 -14.69
C PHE A 306 -14.26 -9.67 -13.68
N LEU A 307 -13.98 -8.40 -13.94
CA LEU A 307 -14.42 -7.31 -13.08
C LEU A 307 -14.71 -6.07 -13.93
N VAL A 308 -15.78 -5.37 -13.58
CA VAL A 308 -16.07 -4.02 -14.09
C VAL A 308 -16.43 -3.14 -12.92
N ARG A 309 -15.86 -1.93 -12.86
CA ARG A 309 -16.10 -0.94 -11.80
C ARG A 309 -16.39 0.42 -12.42
N GLY A 310 -17.37 1.12 -11.84
CA GLY A 310 -17.65 2.54 -12.09
C GLY A 310 -17.45 3.35 -10.81
N LEU A 311 -16.81 4.52 -10.93
CA LEU A 311 -16.54 5.46 -9.85
C LEU A 311 -16.97 6.87 -10.24
N TYR A 312 -17.62 7.56 -9.31
CA TYR A 312 -17.84 8.98 -9.31
C TYR A 312 -17.35 9.59 -8.00
N ASP A 313 -16.47 10.61 -8.07
CA ASP A 313 -15.96 11.35 -6.91
C ASP A 313 -16.06 12.85 -7.16
N ARG A 314 -16.68 13.58 -6.24
CA ARG A 314 -16.75 15.04 -6.28
C ARG A 314 -16.39 15.65 -4.96
N ARG A 315 -15.46 16.62 -4.99
CA ARG A 315 -14.99 17.35 -3.81
C ARG A 315 -15.18 18.84 -4.01
N ILE A 316 -15.67 19.51 -2.97
CA ILE A 316 -15.90 20.95 -2.97
C ILE A 316 -15.22 21.52 -1.73
N GLY A 317 -14.15 22.28 -1.95
CA GLY A 317 -13.35 22.96 -0.93
C GLY A 317 -13.25 24.47 -1.18
N GLY A 318 -12.32 25.10 -0.50
CA GLY A 318 -12.05 26.53 -0.58
C GLY A 318 -12.63 27.30 0.61
N LEU A 319 -12.98 28.57 0.41
CA LEU A 319 -13.46 29.46 1.47
C LEU A 319 -14.82 29.02 2.03
N THR A 320 -14.99 29.18 3.34
CA THR A 320 -16.31 29.07 4.01
C THR A 320 -17.24 30.20 3.57
N LYS A 321 -18.56 30.02 3.82
CA LYS A 321 -19.53 31.11 3.56
C LYS A 321 -19.21 32.38 4.35
N GLU A 322 -18.76 32.21 5.60
CA GLU A 322 -18.40 33.34 6.45
C GLU A 322 -17.22 34.13 5.86
N ALA A 323 -16.16 33.43 5.42
CA ALA A 323 -15.01 34.08 4.80
C ALA A 323 -15.36 34.78 3.49
N THR A 324 -16.30 34.28 2.70
CA THR A 324 -16.74 34.90 1.44
C THR A 324 -17.54 36.20 1.63
N GLU A 325 -18.00 36.52 2.84
CA GLU A 325 -18.57 37.84 3.18
C GLU A 325 -17.48 38.94 3.23
N THR A 326 -16.22 38.55 3.47
CA THR A 326 -15.07 39.46 3.61
C THR A 326 -14.10 39.40 2.44
N LEU A 327 -13.89 38.21 1.89
CA LEU A 327 -12.94 37.93 0.80
C LEU A 327 -13.65 37.65 -0.51
N SER A 328 -12.97 37.94 -1.61
CA SER A 328 -13.44 37.47 -2.94
C SER A 328 -13.54 35.94 -2.97
N PRO A 329 -14.58 35.36 -3.57
CA PRO A 329 -14.81 33.94 -3.57
C PRO A 329 -13.62 33.14 -4.14
N TYR A 330 -13.24 32.09 -3.45
CA TYR A 330 -12.26 31.10 -3.90
C TYR A 330 -12.86 29.70 -3.65
N LYS A 331 -13.06 28.97 -4.73
CA LYS A 331 -13.67 27.64 -4.71
C LYS A 331 -12.70 26.62 -5.29
N ILE A 332 -12.61 25.47 -4.64
CA ILE A 332 -12.02 24.27 -5.20
C ILE A 332 -13.18 23.33 -5.55
N ASP A 333 -13.27 22.89 -6.80
CA ASP A 333 -14.32 21.96 -7.27
C ASP A 333 -13.63 20.89 -8.13
N LEU A 334 -13.54 19.69 -7.58
CA LEU A 334 -12.86 18.55 -8.21
C LEU A 334 -13.94 17.52 -8.55
N ASN A 335 -14.04 17.20 -9.82
CA ASN A 335 -15.05 16.28 -10.32
C ASN A 335 -14.37 15.18 -11.15
N THR A 336 -14.45 13.95 -10.70
CA THR A 336 -13.80 12.80 -11.32
C THR A 336 -14.82 11.70 -11.57
N TRP A 337 -14.77 11.09 -12.73
CA TRP A 337 -15.39 9.80 -12.99
C TRP A 337 -14.40 8.85 -13.65
N ARG A 338 -14.53 7.57 -13.32
CA ARG A 338 -13.63 6.54 -13.78
C ARG A 338 -14.39 5.24 -14.03
N VAL A 339 -14.00 4.53 -15.07
CA VAL A 339 -14.43 3.16 -15.35
C VAL A 339 -13.20 2.27 -15.47
N ASP A 340 -13.21 1.15 -14.78
CA ASP A 340 -12.16 0.13 -14.84
C ASP A 340 -12.77 -1.20 -15.29
N GLY A 341 -12.03 -1.92 -16.11
CA GLY A 341 -12.30 -3.29 -16.46
C GLY A 341 -11.04 -4.15 -16.32
N PHE A 342 -11.22 -5.37 -15.88
CA PHE A 342 -10.12 -6.30 -15.64
C PHE A 342 -10.57 -7.72 -15.97
N MET A 343 -9.65 -8.52 -16.52
CA MET A 343 -9.82 -9.97 -16.67
C MET A 343 -8.51 -10.69 -16.39
N LYS A 344 -8.62 -11.85 -15.76
CA LYS A 344 -7.52 -12.77 -15.47
C LYS A 344 -7.97 -14.18 -15.85
N ASN A 345 -7.27 -14.81 -16.77
CA ASN A 345 -7.57 -16.14 -17.28
C ASN A 345 -6.35 -17.01 -17.12
N GLY A 346 -6.52 -18.19 -16.55
CA GLY A 346 -5.48 -19.19 -16.39
C GLY A 346 -5.91 -20.52 -16.99
N TYR A 347 -4.97 -21.21 -17.61
CA TYR A 347 -5.15 -22.58 -18.07
C TYR A 347 -3.94 -23.41 -17.64
N VAL A 348 -4.20 -24.54 -16.98
CA VAL A 348 -3.18 -25.50 -16.54
C VAL A 348 -3.08 -26.60 -17.59
N PHE A 349 -1.90 -26.77 -18.18
CA PHE A 349 -1.63 -27.83 -19.16
C PHE A 349 -1.22 -29.12 -18.48
N ASP A 350 -0.48 -29.01 -17.39
CA ASP A 350 0.04 -30.12 -16.61
C ASP A 350 0.08 -29.71 -15.13
N ALA A 351 -0.66 -30.42 -14.31
CA ALA A 351 -0.76 -30.17 -12.89
C ALA A 351 0.48 -30.66 -12.09
N GLU A 352 1.18 -31.69 -12.59
CA GLU A 352 2.36 -32.25 -11.92
C GLU A 352 3.53 -31.27 -11.96
N THR A 353 3.80 -30.68 -13.13
CA THR A 353 4.84 -29.67 -13.32
C THR A 353 4.36 -28.25 -13.05
N GLY A 354 3.07 -28.03 -12.80
CA GLY A 354 2.46 -26.70 -12.72
C GLY A 354 2.54 -25.91 -14.02
N THR A 355 2.74 -26.61 -15.18
CA THR A 355 2.85 -25.98 -16.50
C THR A 355 1.53 -25.31 -16.87
N SER A 356 1.55 -23.99 -17.00
CA SER A 356 0.35 -23.19 -17.17
C SER A 356 0.60 -21.92 -17.96
N ILE A 357 -0.48 -21.33 -18.45
CA ILE A 357 -0.49 -19.99 -19.04
C ILE A 357 -1.51 -19.11 -18.33
N GLY A 358 -1.10 -17.91 -17.96
CA GLY A 358 -1.97 -16.88 -17.42
C GLY A 358 -2.02 -15.67 -18.34
N ILE A 359 -3.22 -15.15 -18.60
CA ILE A 359 -3.41 -13.90 -19.33
C ILE A 359 -4.17 -12.93 -18.45
N ILE A 360 -3.53 -11.80 -18.15
CA ILE A 360 -4.10 -10.70 -17.38
C ILE A 360 -4.28 -9.53 -18.33
N ALA A 361 -5.47 -8.94 -18.35
CA ALA A 361 -5.71 -7.71 -19.09
C ALA A 361 -6.56 -6.75 -18.28
N SER A 362 -6.24 -5.47 -18.36
CA SER A 362 -7.03 -4.39 -17.76
C SER A 362 -7.15 -3.21 -18.69
N ALA A 363 -8.24 -2.47 -18.54
CA ALA A 363 -8.43 -1.18 -19.19
C ALA A 363 -9.11 -0.21 -18.24
N SER A 364 -8.71 1.04 -18.29
CA SER A 364 -9.35 2.10 -17.50
C SER A 364 -9.51 3.37 -18.30
N TYR A 365 -10.58 4.08 -18.02
CA TYR A 365 -10.79 5.45 -18.48
C TYR A 365 -11.06 6.33 -17.27
N HIS A 366 -10.20 7.33 -17.09
CA HIS A 366 -10.27 8.32 -16.01
C HIS A 366 -10.46 9.69 -16.62
N ASN A 367 -11.46 10.44 -16.15
CA ASN A 367 -11.71 11.81 -16.57
C ASN A 367 -11.91 12.68 -15.34
N GLN A 368 -11.22 13.81 -15.33
CA GLN A 368 -11.33 14.81 -14.27
C GLN A 368 -11.50 16.22 -14.81
N GLN A 369 -12.32 16.99 -14.10
CA GLN A 369 -12.56 18.42 -14.33
C GLN A 369 -12.37 19.14 -13.00
N ASN A 370 -11.21 19.74 -12.83
CA ASN A 370 -10.78 20.29 -11.56
C ASN A 370 -10.60 21.80 -11.66
N THR A 371 -11.15 22.51 -10.70
CA THR A 371 -11.00 23.97 -10.53
C THR A 371 -10.35 24.26 -9.18
N TYR A 372 -9.33 25.11 -9.17
CA TYR A 372 -8.63 25.61 -8.00
C TYR A 372 -8.59 27.15 -8.08
N GLY A 373 -9.64 27.81 -7.59
CA GLY A 373 -9.82 29.25 -7.75
C GLY A 373 -9.87 29.66 -9.23
N SER A 374 -8.86 30.39 -9.71
CA SER A 374 -8.75 30.82 -11.12
C SER A 374 -8.11 29.78 -12.04
N ARG A 375 -7.57 28.66 -11.49
CA ARG A 375 -6.92 27.60 -12.26
C ARG A 375 -7.89 26.47 -12.59
N GLN A 376 -7.80 25.98 -13.81
CA GLN A 376 -8.58 24.83 -14.28
C GLN A 376 -7.65 23.73 -14.79
N TRP A 377 -7.70 22.57 -14.19
CA TRP A 377 -6.98 21.39 -14.65
C TRP A 377 -7.97 20.31 -15.08
N ASN A 378 -8.18 20.22 -16.39
CA ASN A 378 -9.03 19.21 -17.01
C ASN A 378 -8.14 18.16 -17.66
N ALA A 379 -8.37 16.90 -17.36
CA ALA A 379 -7.53 15.84 -17.88
C ALA A 379 -8.31 14.53 -18.05
N ALA A 380 -7.94 13.79 -19.10
CA ALA A 380 -8.43 12.44 -19.34
C ALA A 380 -7.26 11.50 -19.58
N GLN A 381 -7.34 10.30 -19.00
CA GLN A 381 -6.40 9.20 -19.22
C GLN A 381 -7.14 7.95 -19.67
N THR A 382 -6.65 7.34 -20.74
CA THR A 382 -6.98 5.96 -21.12
C THR A 382 -5.75 5.10 -20.87
N ASN A 383 -5.89 4.05 -20.08
CA ASN A 383 -4.85 3.04 -19.88
C ASN A 383 -5.36 1.68 -20.33
N ALA A 384 -4.49 0.89 -20.95
CA ALA A 384 -4.72 -0.53 -21.23
C ALA A 384 -3.44 -1.32 -20.94
N TYR A 385 -3.58 -2.45 -20.29
CA TYR A 385 -2.49 -3.35 -19.94
C TYR A 385 -2.83 -4.78 -20.30
N ILE A 386 -1.89 -5.49 -20.89
CA ILE A 386 -1.99 -6.92 -21.19
C ILE A 386 -0.68 -7.57 -20.74
N ASN A 387 -0.78 -8.70 -20.04
CA ASN A 387 0.34 -9.50 -19.61
C ASN A 387 0.01 -10.99 -19.80
N ALA A 388 0.82 -11.68 -20.58
CA ALA A 388 0.73 -13.11 -20.81
C ALA A 388 1.96 -13.79 -20.17
N ILE A 389 1.72 -14.72 -19.26
CA ILE A 389 2.73 -15.38 -18.45
C ILE A 389 2.63 -16.88 -18.68
N PHE A 390 3.69 -17.50 -19.15
CA PHE A 390 3.89 -18.94 -19.16
C PHE A 390 4.72 -19.31 -17.93
N GLN A 391 4.33 -20.39 -17.24
CA GLN A 391 5.01 -20.89 -16.06
C GLN A 391 5.18 -22.39 -16.14
N THR A 392 6.31 -22.90 -15.68
CA THR A 392 6.58 -24.33 -15.51
C THR A 392 7.56 -24.54 -14.37
N SER A 393 7.47 -25.68 -13.72
CA SER A 393 8.44 -26.13 -12.70
C SER A 393 9.15 -27.37 -13.22
N PHE A 394 10.42 -27.52 -12.85
CA PHE A 394 11.22 -28.69 -13.11
C PHE A 394 11.62 -29.25 -11.74
N ASP A 395 11.06 -30.39 -11.38
CA ASP A 395 11.41 -31.14 -10.18
C ASP A 395 11.94 -32.50 -10.62
N ASP A 396 13.17 -32.86 -10.25
CA ASP A 396 13.78 -34.15 -10.53
C ASP A 396 13.51 -35.18 -9.41
N SER A 397 12.63 -34.86 -8.45
CA SER A 397 12.34 -35.70 -7.28
C SER A 397 11.81 -37.10 -7.62
N ASP A 398 11.24 -37.28 -8.81
CA ASP A 398 10.78 -38.59 -9.30
C ASP A 398 11.91 -39.51 -9.76
N THR A 399 13.07 -38.93 -10.09
CA THR A 399 14.27 -39.67 -10.56
C THR A 399 15.29 -39.94 -9.46
N ASP A 400 15.36 -39.09 -8.45
CA ASP A 400 16.25 -39.27 -7.27
C ASP A 400 15.52 -38.89 -5.97
N PRO A 401 15.12 -39.85 -5.12
CA PRO A 401 14.43 -39.60 -3.84
C PRO A 401 15.24 -38.84 -2.79
N GLY A 402 16.30 -38.18 -3.15
CA GLY A 402 17.16 -37.33 -2.33
C GLY A 402 17.42 -35.95 -2.96
N ASP A 403 16.82 -35.65 -4.09
CA ASP A 403 16.98 -34.34 -4.71
C ASP A 403 16.06 -33.32 -4.06
N ASP A 404 16.65 -32.41 -3.29
CA ASP A 404 15.99 -31.33 -2.55
C ASP A 404 16.01 -30.01 -3.36
N HIS A 405 16.11 -30.07 -4.69
CA HIS A 405 16.23 -28.94 -5.58
C HIS A 405 14.93 -28.72 -6.39
N GLU A 406 14.34 -27.55 -6.26
CA GLU A 406 13.20 -27.11 -7.05
C GLU A 406 13.60 -25.98 -7.99
N TYR A 407 13.13 -26.03 -9.22
CA TYR A 407 13.35 -25.04 -10.24
C TYR A 407 12.03 -24.59 -10.84
N LYS A 408 11.77 -23.29 -10.87
CA LYS A 408 10.58 -22.70 -11.48
C LYS A 408 10.98 -21.63 -12.47
N LEU A 409 10.43 -21.71 -13.68
CA LEU A 409 10.63 -20.72 -14.73
C LEU A 409 9.28 -20.07 -15.05
N SER A 410 9.27 -18.75 -15.05
CA SER A 410 8.16 -17.95 -15.57
C SER A 410 8.69 -17.02 -16.66
N ALA A 411 8.03 -16.99 -17.81
CA ALA A 411 8.42 -16.11 -18.91
C ALA A 411 7.16 -15.54 -19.58
N GLY A 412 7.28 -14.36 -20.17
CA GLY A 412 6.09 -13.77 -20.76
C GLY A 412 6.32 -12.48 -21.54
N LEU A 413 5.21 -11.94 -21.99
CA LEU A 413 5.11 -10.73 -22.77
C LEU A 413 4.10 -9.80 -22.13
N SER A 414 4.38 -8.51 -22.13
CA SER A 414 3.42 -7.51 -21.68
C SER A 414 3.38 -6.30 -22.61
N VAL A 415 2.26 -5.61 -22.59
CA VAL A 415 2.11 -4.30 -23.26
C VAL A 415 1.36 -3.38 -22.32
N ASN A 416 1.92 -2.21 -22.09
CA ASN A 416 1.23 -1.11 -21.43
C ASN A 416 0.98 0.02 -22.43
N TYR A 417 -0.25 0.53 -22.47
CA TYR A 417 -0.66 1.65 -23.29
C TYR A 417 -1.25 2.73 -22.40
N ASP A 418 -0.73 3.94 -22.50
CA ASP A 418 -1.25 5.14 -21.86
C ASP A 418 -1.51 6.24 -22.87
N ARG A 419 -2.66 6.89 -22.77
CA ARG A 419 -3.01 8.11 -23.49
C ARG A 419 -3.52 9.15 -22.53
N TYR A 420 -2.93 10.33 -22.60
CA TYR A 420 -3.34 11.49 -21.81
C TYR A 420 -3.84 12.62 -22.73
N ASP A 421 -4.87 13.31 -22.27
CA ASP A 421 -5.35 14.57 -22.84
C ASP A 421 -5.47 15.55 -21.67
N GLU A 422 -4.53 16.50 -21.55
CA GLU A 422 -4.39 17.36 -20.37
C GLU A 422 -4.46 18.84 -20.77
N SER A 423 -5.17 19.62 -19.97
CA SER A 423 -5.27 21.07 -20.10
C SER A 423 -5.21 21.70 -18.72
N LEU A 424 -4.15 22.48 -18.46
CA LEU A 424 -4.04 23.33 -17.27
C LEU A 424 -4.07 24.79 -17.70
N LEU A 425 -5.09 25.52 -17.27
CA LEU A 425 -5.33 26.91 -17.56
C LEU A 425 -5.26 27.73 -16.27
N GLY A 426 -4.57 28.83 -16.26
CA GLY A 426 -4.47 29.80 -15.16
C GLY A 426 -3.99 31.15 -15.67
N GLU A 427 -4.02 32.19 -14.84
CA GLU A 427 -3.71 33.57 -15.22
C GLU A 427 -2.32 33.76 -15.90
N ARG A 428 -1.35 32.91 -15.59
CA ARG A 428 0.04 32.98 -16.06
C ARG A 428 0.55 31.66 -16.62
N LEU A 429 -0.31 30.67 -16.79
CA LEU A 429 0.07 29.35 -17.23
C LEU A 429 -1.01 28.74 -18.12
N GLU A 430 -0.65 28.40 -19.33
CA GLU A 430 -1.48 27.62 -20.23
C GLU A 430 -0.68 26.41 -20.69
N VAL A 431 -1.16 25.23 -20.38
CA VAL A 431 -0.58 23.96 -20.81
C VAL A 431 -1.68 23.14 -21.43
N ARG A 432 -1.49 22.74 -22.68
CA ARG A 432 -2.36 21.77 -23.35
C ARG A 432 -1.49 20.74 -24.02
N GLY A 433 -1.80 19.49 -23.85
CA GLY A 433 -1.04 18.41 -24.46
C GLY A 433 -1.82 17.14 -24.58
N LYS A 434 -1.61 16.45 -25.69
CA LYS A 434 -2.00 15.05 -25.88
C LYS A 434 -0.73 14.26 -26.02
N ARG A 435 -0.63 13.22 -25.21
CA ARG A 435 0.49 12.29 -25.33
C ARG A 435 -0.03 10.85 -25.27
N TYR A 436 0.70 9.99 -25.91
CA TYR A 436 0.49 8.55 -25.78
C TYR A 436 1.85 7.87 -25.61
N GLU A 437 1.83 6.77 -24.89
CA GLU A 437 3.00 5.94 -24.68
C GLU A 437 2.59 4.48 -24.82
N VAL A 438 3.38 3.71 -25.54
CA VAL A 438 3.24 2.26 -25.66
C VAL A 438 4.53 1.64 -25.19
N THR A 439 4.41 0.71 -24.24
CA THR A 439 5.57 0.03 -23.68
C THR A 439 5.36 -1.48 -23.75
N PRO A 440 5.71 -2.12 -24.91
CA PRO A 440 5.83 -3.57 -24.99
C PRO A 440 7.09 -4.02 -24.23
N GLY A 441 7.01 -5.20 -23.62
CA GLY A 441 8.12 -5.79 -22.90
C GLY A 441 8.10 -7.32 -22.93
N VAL A 442 9.28 -7.89 -22.80
CA VAL A 442 9.52 -9.34 -22.64
C VAL A 442 10.22 -9.57 -21.32
N PHE A 443 9.93 -10.66 -20.65
CA PHE A 443 10.54 -10.95 -19.35
C PHE A 443 10.70 -12.44 -19.12
N ALA A 444 11.66 -12.77 -18.26
CA ALA A 444 11.85 -14.10 -17.69
C ALA A 444 12.23 -13.98 -16.22
N GLU A 445 11.70 -14.87 -15.42
CA GLU A 445 11.99 -14.98 -13.99
C GLU A 445 12.24 -16.45 -13.64
N TYR A 446 13.34 -16.69 -12.97
CA TYR A 446 13.78 -18.01 -12.54
C TYR A 446 13.84 -18.07 -11.03
N THR A 447 13.20 -19.06 -10.44
CA THR A 447 13.25 -19.33 -9.01
C THR A 447 13.96 -20.65 -8.78
N TYR A 448 14.94 -20.65 -7.90
CA TYR A 448 15.67 -21.80 -7.42
C TYR A 448 15.46 -21.95 -5.93
N THR A 449 15.01 -23.12 -5.49
CA THR A 449 14.83 -23.45 -4.06
C THR A 449 15.66 -24.68 -3.71
N TYR A 450 16.37 -24.60 -2.60
CA TYR A 450 17.13 -25.73 -2.02
C TYR A 450 16.72 -25.97 -0.57
N LYS A 451 16.14 -27.12 -0.31
CA LYS A 451 15.73 -27.62 1.05
C LYS A 451 14.90 -26.59 1.83
N ASP A 452 14.08 -25.79 1.18
CA ASP A 452 13.38 -24.65 1.79
C ASP A 452 14.29 -23.69 2.61
N LYS A 453 15.61 -23.91 2.58
CA LYS A 453 16.60 -23.07 3.30
C LYS A 453 17.11 -21.93 2.47
N VAL A 454 17.25 -22.12 1.17
CA VAL A 454 17.69 -21.10 0.22
C VAL A 454 16.67 -21.01 -0.89
N THR A 455 16.17 -19.82 -1.12
CA THR A 455 15.35 -19.51 -2.31
C THR A 455 15.97 -18.31 -3.01
N LEU A 456 16.34 -18.48 -4.27
CA LEU A 456 16.89 -17.42 -5.12
C LEU A 456 15.90 -17.16 -6.26
N LEU A 457 15.44 -15.93 -6.37
CA LEU A 457 14.58 -15.45 -7.44
C LEU A 457 15.37 -14.43 -8.26
N MET A 458 15.54 -14.71 -9.55
CA MET A 458 16.24 -13.85 -10.50
C MET A 458 15.32 -13.53 -11.67
N GLY A 459 15.13 -12.27 -11.96
CA GLY A 459 14.31 -11.80 -13.06
C GLY A 459 15.04 -10.80 -13.94
N ILE A 460 14.76 -10.87 -15.22
CA ILE A 460 15.20 -9.89 -16.19
C ILE A 460 14.02 -9.52 -17.09
N ARG A 461 13.90 -8.24 -17.38
CA ARG A 461 12.88 -7.69 -18.23
C ARG A 461 13.48 -6.67 -19.17
N GLU A 462 13.12 -6.71 -20.44
CA GLU A 462 13.48 -5.75 -21.46
C GLU A 462 12.20 -5.09 -21.99
N ASP A 463 12.10 -3.78 -21.88
CA ASP A 463 10.98 -2.98 -22.31
C ASP A 463 11.41 -1.95 -23.36
N TYR A 464 10.50 -1.60 -24.25
CA TYR A 464 10.67 -0.52 -25.21
C TYR A 464 9.58 0.52 -25.01
N SER A 465 9.95 1.70 -24.48
CA SER A 465 9.03 2.85 -24.44
C SER A 465 9.11 3.62 -25.76
N THR A 466 7.96 3.91 -26.36
CA THR A 466 7.90 4.80 -27.53
C THR A 466 8.45 6.20 -27.25
N ARG A 467 8.66 6.53 -25.96
CA ARG A 467 9.17 7.83 -25.51
C ARG A 467 10.67 7.79 -25.18
N TYR A 468 11.13 6.76 -24.50
CA TYR A 468 12.48 6.68 -23.93
C TYR A 468 13.36 5.61 -24.59
N GLY A 469 12.81 4.79 -25.49
CA GLY A 469 13.55 3.70 -26.11
C GLY A 469 13.64 2.45 -25.23
N PHE A 470 14.69 1.65 -25.44
CA PHE A 470 14.92 0.41 -24.71
C PHE A 470 15.49 0.65 -23.31
N PHE A 471 14.99 -0.14 -22.35
CA PHE A 471 15.54 -0.18 -21.00
C PHE A 471 15.37 -1.57 -20.38
N THR A 472 16.37 -1.97 -19.59
CA THR A 472 16.45 -3.30 -18.98
C THR A 472 16.24 -3.23 -17.48
N THR A 473 15.37 -4.09 -16.94
CA THR A 473 15.05 -4.17 -15.51
C THR A 473 15.51 -5.51 -14.92
N PRO A 474 16.76 -5.65 -14.49
CA PRO A 474 17.23 -6.81 -13.73
C PRO A 474 16.80 -6.70 -12.27
N ARG A 475 16.37 -7.82 -11.67
CA ARG A 475 16.01 -7.93 -10.25
C ARG A 475 16.45 -9.26 -9.68
N MET A 476 16.89 -9.26 -8.43
CA MET A 476 17.29 -10.47 -7.72
C MET A 476 16.81 -10.38 -6.26
N ASN A 477 16.26 -11.46 -5.77
CA ASN A 477 15.84 -11.61 -4.38
C ASN A 477 16.37 -12.96 -3.85
N LEU A 478 16.92 -12.93 -2.65
CA LEU A 478 17.47 -14.10 -1.96
C LEU A 478 16.75 -14.23 -0.61
N ARG A 479 16.27 -15.44 -0.31
CA ARG A 479 15.86 -15.85 1.03
C ARG A 479 16.83 -16.93 1.52
N TYR A 480 17.31 -16.75 2.75
CA TYR A 480 18.16 -17.72 3.44
C TYR A 480 17.59 -17.99 4.84
N ALA A 481 17.13 -19.20 5.09
CA ALA A 481 16.54 -19.64 6.34
C ALA A 481 17.26 -20.92 6.84
N PRO A 482 18.51 -20.80 7.34
CA PRO A 482 19.30 -21.96 7.79
C PRO A 482 18.68 -22.63 9.01
N PHE A 483 17.92 -21.87 9.79
CA PHE A 483 17.24 -22.30 11.00
C PHE A 483 15.77 -21.85 10.95
N GLU A 484 14.89 -22.58 11.55
CA GLU A 484 13.45 -22.31 11.64
C GLU A 484 13.13 -21.00 12.35
N TRP A 485 13.99 -20.60 13.29
CA TRP A 485 13.83 -19.39 14.08
C TRP A 485 14.47 -18.16 13.44
N TRP A 486 15.15 -18.27 12.29
CA TRP A 486 15.83 -17.16 11.66
C TRP A 486 15.70 -17.19 10.13
N THR A 487 15.25 -16.09 9.56
CA THR A 487 15.18 -15.87 8.12
C THR A 487 15.90 -14.57 7.76
N LEU A 488 16.76 -14.63 6.76
CA LEU A 488 17.44 -13.48 6.15
C LEU A 488 16.96 -13.33 4.71
N ARG A 489 16.70 -12.09 4.27
CA ARG A 489 16.38 -11.78 2.87
C ARG A 489 17.27 -10.66 2.39
N GLY A 490 17.68 -10.74 1.11
CA GLY A 490 18.39 -9.70 0.38
C GLY A 490 17.70 -9.41 -0.94
N SER A 491 17.70 -8.17 -1.36
CA SER A 491 17.11 -7.74 -2.64
C SER A 491 17.98 -6.69 -3.32
N ILE A 492 18.05 -6.75 -4.64
CA ILE A 492 18.69 -5.74 -5.48
C ILE A 492 18.00 -5.69 -6.84
N GLY A 493 17.78 -4.51 -7.40
CA GLY A 493 17.24 -4.39 -8.75
C GLY A 493 16.96 -2.95 -9.16
N LEU A 494 16.70 -2.80 -10.45
CA LEU A 494 16.38 -1.53 -11.08
C LEU A 494 14.86 -1.33 -11.14
N GLY A 495 14.44 -0.07 -11.08
CA GLY A 495 13.08 0.38 -11.29
C GLY A 495 13.06 1.60 -12.19
N TYR A 496 12.02 1.71 -13.04
CA TYR A 496 11.84 2.79 -13.99
C TYR A 496 10.44 3.38 -13.88
N ARG A 497 10.30 4.66 -14.20
CA ARG A 497 9.00 5.32 -14.19
C ARG A 497 8.95 6.44 -15.23
N THR A 498 7.78 6.62 -15.85
CA THR A 498 7.44 7.79 -16.66
C THR A 498 6.79 8.86 -15.79
N PRO A 499 7.42 10.02 -15.56
CA PRO A 499 6.83 11.08 -14.74
C PRO A 499 5.70 11.82 -15.46
N ASN A 500 4.79 12.40 -14.65
CA ASN A 500 3.78 13.36 -15.10
C ASN A 500 3.92 14.66 -14.29
N ALA A 501 4.33 15.73 -14.95
CA ALA A 501 4.66 16.99 -14.31
C ALA A 501 3.53 17.57 -13.44
N ILE A 502 2.27 17.45 -13.86
CA ILE A 502 1.13 18.00 -13.12
C ILE A 502 0.60 16.99 -12.12
N ALA A 503 0.31 15.75 -12.55
CA ALA A 503 -0.31 14.75 -11.67
C ALA A 503 0.57 14.40 -10.48
N ASP A 504 1.90 14.28 -10.68
CA ASP A 504 2.85 13.99 -9.59
C ASP A 504 3.03 15.15 -8.61
N ASN A 505 2.64 16.35 -9.03
CA ASN A 505 2.80 17.60 -8.29
C ASN A 505 1.46 18.34 -8.09
N ALA A 506 0.34 17.62 -8.13
CA ALA A 506 -1.00 18.21 -8.07
C ALA A 506 -1.30 19.00 -6.79
N ALA A 507 -0.61 18.68 -5.68
CA ALA A 507 -0.69 19.41 -4.42
C ALA A 507 -0.41 20.93 -4.57
N TYR A 508 0.49 21.30 -5.48
CA TYR A 508 0.82 22.71 -5.70
C TYR A 508 -0.26 23.49 -6.46
N LEU A 509 -1.27 22.81 -7.02
CA LEU A 509 -2.44 23.47 -7.62
C LEU A 509 -3.30 24.18 -6.56
N ALA A 510 -3.29 23.67 -5.32
CA ALA A 510 -3.95 24.29 -4.16
C ALA A 510 -3.11 25.44 -3.55
N SER A 511 -2.29 26.12 -4.36
CA SER A 511 -1.46 27.25 -3.97
C SER A 511 -1.34 28.24 -5.13
N ASN A 512 -0.80 29.43 -4.88
CA ASN A 512 -0.47 30.39 -5.94
C ASN A 512 0.93 30.16 -6.54
N ARG A 513 1.60 29.05 -6.19
CA ARG A 513 2.88 28.67 -6.80
C ARG A 513 2.74 28.48 -8.30
N VAL A 514 3.70 29.01 -9.04
CA VAL A 514 3.79 28.87 -10.49
C VAL A 514 4.74 27.73 -10.82
N TYR A 515 4.32 26.82 -11.71
CA TYR A 515 5.20 25.78 -12.24
C TYR A 515 6.27 26.38 -13.13
N GLN A 516 7.52 26.08 -12.85
CA GLN A 516 8.70 26.55 -13.59
C GLN A 516 9.49 25.33 -14.07
N PHE A 517 10.00 25.38 -15.31
CA PHE A 517 10.93 24.38 -15.83
C PHE A 517 12.32 24.97 -15.90
N TYR A 518 13.29 24.25 -15.37
CA TYR A 518 14.69 24.57 -15.55
C TYR A 518 15.17 23.94 -16.84
N THR A 519 15.77 24.78 -17.73
CA THR A 519 16.47 24.32 -18.92
C THR A 519 17.89 24.86 -18.89
N PRO A 520 18.93 24.01 -19.09
CA PRO A 520 20.34 24.37 -18.94
C PRO A 520 20.81 25.42 -19.95
N LEU A 521 20.10 25.65 -21.06
CA LEU A 521 20.44 26.63 -22.12
C LEU A 521 20.33 28.09 -21.70
N HIS A 522 19.79 28.38 -20.52
CA HIS A 522 19.61 29.76 -20.07
C HIS A 522 20.15 29.90 -18.64
N ASN A 523 21.43 30.14 -18.52
CA ASN A 523 22.09 30.54 -17.28
C ASN A 523 21.29 31.64 -16.59
N ALA A 524 20.78 31.34 -15.40
CA ALA A 524 20.36 32.24 -14.32
C ALA A 524 18.92 32.79 -14.27
N THR A 525 18.06 32.69 -15.27
CA THR A 525 16.66 33.09 -15.10
C THR A 525 15.70 31.96 -15.45
N PRO A 526 14.78 31.56 -14.52
CA PRO A 526 13.74 30.58 -14.87
C PRO A 526 12.88 31.18 -15.98
N HIS A 527 12.91 30.57 -17.17
CA HIS A 527 11.95 30.88 -18.18
C HIS A 527 10.61 30.24 -17.84
N TYR A 528 9.54 31.04 -17.85
CA TYR A 528 8.17 30.54 -17.82
C TYR A 528 7.88 29.88 -19.17
N THR A 529 8.39 28.68 -19.37
CA THR A 529 8.10 27.92 -20.58
C THR A 529 6.84 27.09 -20.39
N THR A 530 6.12 26.92 -21.45
CA THR A 530 4.99 25.99 -21.56
C THR A 530 5.43 24.64 -21.05
N LEU A 531 4.64 24.05 -20.15
CA LEU A 531 4.89 22.74 -19.56
C LEU A 531 4.88 21.69 -20.67
N HIS A 532 6.03 21.15 -21.03
CA HIS A 532 6.12 20.01 -21.92
C HIS A 532 6.51 18.78 -21.11
N ASN A 533 5.53 17.89 -20.84
CA ASN A 533 5.84 16.59 -20.26
C ASN A 533 6.91 15.83 -21.06
N ASP A 534 7.07 16.15 -22.35
CA ASP A 534 8.02 15.51 -23.26
C ASP A 534 9.49 15.82 -22.94
N SER A 535 9.78 16.88 -22.16
CA SER A 535 11.14 17.21 -21.72
C SER A 535 11.56 16.53 -20.42
N LEU A 536 10.67 15.81 -19.75
CA LEU A 536 11.00 15.11 -18.51
C LEU A 536 11.75 13.82 -18.80
N ALA A 537 12.82 13.56 -18.05
CA ALA A 537 13.59 12.32 -18.08
C ALA A 537 12.74 11.12 -17.62
N GLN A 538 13.07 9.93 -18.08
CA GLN A 538 12.61 8.71 -17.45
C GLN A 538 13.30 8.58 -16.09
N GLU A 539 12.52 8.41 -15.05
CA GLU A 539 13.08 8.18 -13.71
C GLU A 539 13.63 6.77 -13.63
N GLN A 540 14.86 6.65 -13.19
CA GLN A 540 15.60 5.41 -13.06
C GLN A 540 16.24 5.31 -11.68
N SER A 541 16.09 4.18 -11.01
CA SER A 541 16.65 3.96 -9.68
C SER A 541 17.21 2.56 -9.50
N LEU A 542 18.21 2.46 -8.62
CA LEU A 542 18.68 1.21 -8.01
C LEU A 542 18.12 1.14 -6.60
N ASN A 543 17.44 0.04 -6.29
CA ASN A 543 17.03 -0.29 -4.93
C ASN A 543 17.80 -1.53 -4.46
N THR A 544 18.32 -1.49 -3.23
CA THR A 544 18.90 -2.64 -2.55
C THR A 544 18.39 -2.70 -1.12
N GLY A 545 18.19 -3.91 -0.62
CA GLY A 545 17.65 -4.12 0.70
C GLY A 545 18.11 -5.40 1.37
N ILE A 546 18.10 -5.37 2.69
CA ILE A 546 18.31 -6.54 3.54
C ILE A 546 17.27 -6.52 4.64
N SER A 547 16.67 -7.67 4.90
CA SER A 547 15.73 -7.85 6.02
C SER A 547 16.01 -9.15 6.76
N THR A 548 15.84 -9.14 8.07
CA THR A 548 15.99 -10.32 8.92
C THR A 548 14.81 -10.45 9.86
N VAL A 549 14.37 -11.68 10.09
CA VAL A 549 13.28 -12.00 11.02
C VAL A 549 13.72 -13.10 11.94
N PHE A 550 13.54 -12.88 13.23
CA PHE A 550 13.77 -13.87 14.29
C PHE A 550 12.43 -14.27 14.90
N TYR A 551 12.19 -15.56 15.01
CA TYR A 551 11.03 -16.19 15.66
C TYR A 551 11.51 -16.80 16.97
N ILE A 552 11.37 -16.06 18.06
CA ILE A 552 11.94 -16.39 19.36
C ILE A 552 10.85 -17.00 20.24
N PRO A 553 10.94 -18.32 20.60
CA PRO A 553 9.96 -18.93 21.47
C PRO A 553 10.09 -18.39 22.91
N ILE A 554 8.99 -17.89 23.46
CA ILE A 554 8.86 -17.42 24.85
C ILE A 554 7.77 -18.24 25.53
N GLY A 555 8.15 -19.38 26.13
CA GLY A 555 7.24 -20.34 26.70
C GLY A 555 6.40 -21.03 25.61
N LYS A 556 5.06 -20.82 25.63
CA LYS A 556 4.15 -21.32 24.60
C LYS A 556 3.85 -20.30 23.51
N LYS A 557 4.54 -19.16 23.48
CA LYS A 557 4.31 -18.03 22.59
C LYS A 557 5.55 -17.75 21.78
N GLU A 558 5.39 -17.00 20.70
CA GLU A 558 6.47 -16.60 19.81
C GLU A 558 6.59 -15.06 19.78
N LEU A 559 7.79 -14.56 20.00
CA LEU A 559 8.15 -13.19 19.74
C LEU A 559 8.73 -13.11 18.32
N GLN A 560 8.07 -12.39 17.43
CA GLN A 560 8.60 -12.06 16.12
C GLN A 560 9.37 -10.74 16.22
N LEU A 561 10.67 -10.78 15.93
CA LEU A 561 11.53 -9.60 15.88
C LEU A 561 12.08 -9.45 14.46
N SER A 562 11.82 -8.34 13.82
CA SER A 562 12.34 -8.04 12.48
C SER A 562 13.20 -6.79 12.46
N GLY A 563 14.23 -6.81 11.59
CA GLY A 563 15.08 -5.68 11.29
C GLY A 563 15.28 -5.56 9.78
N GLU A 564 15.21 -4.34 9.26
CA GLU A 564 15.28 -4.08 7.83
C GLU A 564 16.10 -2.84 7.53
N TYR A 565 16.81 -2.89 6.41
CA TYR A 565 17.48 -1.74 5.84
C TYR A 565 17.29 -1.74 4.33
N TYR A 566 16.91 -0.58 3.78
CA TYR A 566 16.78 -0.36 2.34
C TYR A 566 17.51 0.92 1.94
N TYR A 567 18.16 0.85 0.81
CA TYR A 567 18.80 1.98 0.13
C TYR A 567 18.25 2.10 -1.28
N THR A 568 17.75 3.27 -1.63
CA THR A 568 17.31 3.60 -2.99
C THR A 568 18.08 4.83 -3.46
N VAL A 569 18.69 4.74 -4.64
CA VAL A 569 19.38 5.86 -5.27
C VAL A 569 18.89 6.02 -6.70
N PHE A 570 18.64 7.26 -7.10
CA PHE A 570 18.23 7.59 -8.46
C PHE A 570 19.46 7.83 -9.34
N ALA A 571 19.51 7.15 -10.49
CA ALA A 571 20.49 7.40 -11.53
C ALA A 571 20.09 8.61 -12.38
N ASP A 572 18.78 8.79 -12.59
CA ASP A 572 18.16 9.97 -13.17
C ASP A 572 16.72 10.10 -12.67
N GLY A 573 16.18 11.31 -12.67
CA GLY A 573 14.83 11.58 -12.20
C GLY A 573 14.44 13.04 -12.31
N VAL A 574 13.18 13.31 -11.95
CA VAL A 574 12.62 14.66 -11.94
C VAL A 574 12.49 15.16 -10.51
N ILE A 575 13.12 16.25 -10.19
CA ILE A 575 13.03 16.91 -8.88
C ILE A 575 12.08 18.09 -8.96
N ALA A 576 11.11 18.14 -8.04
CA ALA A 576 10.26 19.27 -7.80
C ALA A 576 10.84 20.09 -6.63
N ASP A 577 11.48 21.20 -6.94
CA ASP A 577 12.17 22.07 -5.99
C ASP A 577 11.27 23.22 -5.54
N MET A 578 10.93 23.23 -4.24
CA MET A 578 10.17 24.29 -3.56
C MET A 578 11.08 25.38 -2.97
N ASP A 579 12.38 25.13 -2.90
CA ASP A 579 13.34 25.96 -2.14
C ASP A 579 13.79 27.18 -2.94
N ARG A 580 13.72 27.10 -4.29
CA ARG A 580 14.19 28.17 -5.17
C ARG A 580 13.33 29.43 -5.09
N SER A 581 12.03 29.29 -4.90
CA SER A 581 11.09 30.40 -4.85
C SER A 581 9.91 30.14 -3.95
N LEU A 582 9.54 31.11 -3.12
CA LEU A 582 8.30 31.08 -2.33
C LEU A 582 7.04 31.01 -3.19
N HIS A 583 7.09 31.54 -4.41
CA HIS A 583 5.94 31.65 -5.30
C HIS A 583 6.01 30.67 -6.46
N GLY A 584 6.94 29.72 -6.45
CA GLY A 584 7.15 28.77 -7.52
C GLY A 584 7.47 27.36 -7.03
N VAL A 585 7.30 26.41 -7.93
CA VAL A 585 7.92 25.09 -7.87
C VAL A 585 8.70 24.88 -9.15
N THR A 586 9.99 24.60 -9.02
CA THR A 586 10.87 24.42 -10.17
C THR A 586 11.06 22.94 -10.42
N LEU A 587 10.61 22.46 -11.59
CA LEU A 587 10.86 21.09 -12.04
C LEU A 587 12.14 21.07 -12.87
N TYR A 588 13.01 20.09 -12.62
CA TYR A 588 14.20 19.85 -13.42
C TYR A 588 14.57 18.38 -13.44
N ASN A 589 15.22 17.94 -14.53
CA ASN A 589 15.82 16.60 -14.59
C ASN A 589 17.15 16.60 -13.84
N MET A 590 17.50 15.53 -13.18
CA MET A 590 18.73 15.45 -12.41
C MET A 590 19.97 15.70 -13.29
N HIS A 591 19.98 15.17 -14.51
CA HIS A 591 21.08 15.38 -15.46
C HIS A 591 21.25 16.83 -15.95
N ASP A 592 20.25 17.72 -15.71
CA ASP A 592 20.34 19.15 -16.04
C ASP A 592 21.08 19.98 -14.97
N VAL A 593 21.38 19.39 -13.81
CA VAL A 593 22.08 20.02 -12.69
C VAL A 593 23.33 19.21 -12.37
N GLU A 594 24.48 19.89 -12.36
CA GLU A 594 25.77 19.26 -12.05
C GLU A 594 25.77 18.63 -10.66
N ASP A 595 26.26 17.40 -10.56
CA ASP A 595 26.33 16.60 -9.33
C ASP A 595 24.98 16.47 -8.59
N ALA A 596 23.85 16.45 -9.32
CA ALA A 596 22.55 16.24 -8.71
C ALA A 596 22.40 14.82 -8.17
N GLU A 597 21.99 14.71 -6.93
CA GLU A 597 21.76 13.45 -6.22
C GLU A 597 20.33 13.40 -5.66
N TYR A 598 19.74 12.20 -5.68
CA TYR A 598 18.51 11.89 -4.95
C TYR A 598 18.57 10.45 -4.43
N PHE A 599 18.46 10.28 -3.11
CA PHE A 599 18.50 8.98 -2.47
C PHE A 599 17.67 8.90 -1.19
N SER A 600 17.40 7.67 -0.77
CA SER A 600 16.74 7.35 0.49
C SER A 600 17.44 6.20 1.20
N HIS A 601 17.76 6.39 2.48
CA HIS A 601 18.10 5.33 3.43
C HIS A 601 16.93 5.11 4.38
N ASN A 602 16.55 3.85 4.59
CA ASN A 602 15.44 3.49 5.47
C ASN A 602 15.85 2.34 6.39
N TRP A 603 15.72 2.51 7.68
CA TRP A 603 15.94 1.50 8.72
C TRP A 603 14.64 1.28 9.48
N GLN A 604 14.26 0.02 9.67
CA GLN A 604 13.08 -0.33 10.47
C GLN A 604 13.40 -1.51 11.38
N VAL A 605 12.90 -1.43 12.62
CA VAL A 605 12.89 -2.54 13.57
C VAL A 605 11.47 -2.68 14.09
N GLU A 606 10.98 -3.92 14.18
CA GLU A 606 9.64 -4.22 14.64
C GLU A 606 9.63 -5.47 15.50
N ALA A 607 8.85 -5.43 16.58
CA ALA A 607 8.62 -6.55 17.48
C ALA A 607 7.12 -6.78 17.64
N THR A 608 6.67 -8.01 17.38
CA THR A 608 5.26 -8.42 17.52
C THR A 608 5.18 -9.66 18.40
N MET A 609 4.26 -9.63 19.38
CA MET A 609 4.04 -10.74 20.29
C MET A 609 2.60 -10.77 20.80
N GLU A 610 2.06 -11.97 20.98
CA GLU A 610 0.87 -12.15 21.81
C GLU A 610 1.27 -12.16 23.29
N ILE A 611 0.98 -11.08 24.03
CA ILE A 611 1.37 -10.89 25.44
C ILE A 611 0.58 -11.81 26.35
N LEU A 612 -0.75 -11.82 26.21
CA LEU A 612 -1.69 -12.73 26.85
C LEU A 612 -2.63 -13.30 25.77
N ARG A 613 -3.32 -14.38 26.06
CA ARG A 613 -4.29 -14.97 25.13
C ARG A 613 -5.31 -13.92 24.66
N GLY A 614 -5.36 -13.68 23.37
CA GLY A 614 -6.21 -12.67 22.79
C GLY A 614 -5.67 -11.23 22.89
N TRP A 615 -4.46 -11.01 23.46
CA TRP A 615 -3.84 -9.71 23.53
C TRP A 615 -2.53 -9.67 22.76
N THR A 616 -2.55 -9.04 21.59
CA THR A 616 -1.38 -8.86 20.72
C THR A 616 -0.85 -7.43 20.83
N MET A 617 0.45 -7.29 20.81
CA MET A 617 1.15 -6.00 20.79
C MET A 617 2.23 -6.01 19.71
N THR A 618 2.26 -4.94 18.94
CA THR A 618 3.32 -4.64 17.95
C THR A 618 3.95 -3.31 18.32
N ALA A 619 5.27 -3.26 18.37
CA ALA A 619 6.04 -2.03 18.52
C ALA A 619 7.06 -1.93 17.40
N ALA A 620 7.10 -0.81 16.71
CA ALA A 620 8.02 -0.58 15.61
C ALA A 620 8.64 0.82 15.67
N PHE A 621 9.87 0.90 15.18
CA PHE A 621 10.58 2.16 14.98
C PHE A 621 11.23 2.17 13.60
N ARG A 622 11.00 3.24 12.85
CA ARG A 622 11.62 3.48 11.56
C ARG A 622 12.35 4.81 11.57
N TYR A 623 13.55 4.82 11.01
CA TYR A 623 14.33 6.02 10.72
C TYR A 623 14.54 6.12 9.21
N THR A 624 14.37 7.32 8.65
CA THR A 624 14.42 7.58 7.21
C THR A 624 15.28 8.82 6.95
N ASP A 625 16.31 8.68 6.12
CA ASP A 625 17.15 9.79 5.64
C ASP A 625 16.97 9.92 4.13
N VAL A 626 16.21 10.94 3.72
CA VAL A 626 15.95 11.23 2.30
C VAL A 626 16.57 12.56 1.95
N LYS A 627 17.47 12.54 0.98
CA LYS A 627 18.12 13.74 0.47
C LYS A 627 17.94 13.89 -1.03
N GLN A 628 17.78 15.11 -1.44
CA GLN A 628 17.74 15.50 -2.84
C GLN A 628 18.52 16.80 -3.04
N THR A 629 19.12 16.94 -4.20
CA THR A 629 19.69 18.22 -4.59
C THR A 629 18.57 19.24 -4.74
N SER A 630 18.65 20.37 -4.06
CA SER A 630 17.71 21.48 -4.19
C SER A 630 18.43 22.82 -4.11
N PHE A 631 17.82 23.87 -4.63
CA PHE A 631 18.43 25.20 -4.64
C PHE A 631 18.47 25.78 -3.23
N ASN A 632 19.66 26.17 -2.77
CA ASN A 632 19.82 26.89 -1.51
C ASN A 632 19.67 28.39 -1.79
N SER A 633 18.52 28.95 -1.42
CA SER A 633 18.22 30.37 -1.67
C SER A 633 19.16 31.35 -0.98
N LYS A 634 19.85 30.94 0.11
CA LYS A 634 20.83 31.75 0.84
C LYS A 634 22.22 31.75 0.18
N MET A 635 22.62 30.60 -0.36
CA MET A 635 23.91 30.42 -1.01
C MET A 635 23.87 30.76 -2.50
N GLY A 636 22.70 30.66 -3.12
CA GLY A 636 22.51 30.91 -4.54
C GLY A 636 22.92 29.76 -5.44
N GLU A 637 23.05 28.53 -4.91
CA GLU A 637 23.53 27.35 -5.60
C GLU A 637 22.71 26.11 -5.26
N TYR A 638 22.80 25.06 -6.08
CA TYR A 638 22.20 23.74 -5.80
C TYR A 638 23.07 22.99 -4.79
N GLN A 639 22.45 22.37 -3.81
CA GLN A 639 23.10 21.58 -2.78
C GLN A 639 22.28 20.36 -2.43
N LEU A 640 22.94 19.27 -2.01
CA LEU A 640 22.32 18.07 -1.45
C LEU A 640 21.78 18.39 -0.05
N ARG A 641 20.45 18.27 0.12
CA ARG A 641 19.75 18.68 1.37
C ARG A 641 18.66 17.68 1.73
N ASP A 642 18.24 17.67 2.98
CA ASP A 642 17.06 16.90 3.40
C ASP A 642 15.84 17.29 2.56
N LYS A 643 15.10 16.29 2.08
CA LYS A 643 13.84 16.54 1.36
C LYS A 643 12.84 17.26 2.25
N PRO A 644 12.22 18.37 1.81
CA PRO A 644 11.28 19.11 2.65
C PRO A 644 10.00 18.31 2.92
N LEU A 645 9.33 18.61 4.05
CA LEU A 645 8.06 18.00 4.49
C LEU A 645 8.15 16.47 4.67
N GLN A 646 9.34 15.97 5.01
CA GLN A 646 9.63 14.56 5.22
C GLN A 646 10.01 14.32 6.68
N ASN A 647 9.23 13.48 7.38
CA ASN A 647 9.52 13.05 8.74
C ASN A 647 10.76 12.14 8.78
N LYS A 648 11.72 12.41 9.67
CA LYS A 648 12.95 11.61 9.80
C LYS A 648 12.74 10.28 10.51
N PHE A 649 11.74 10.17 11.37
CA PHE A 649 11.43 8.93 12.05
C PHE A 649 9.93 8.73 12.25
N LYS A 650 9.52 7.49 12.44
CA LYS A 650 8.19 7.10 12.90
C LYS A 650 8.33 6.00 13.93
N GLY A 651 7.74 6.21 15.10
CA GLY A 651 7.51 5.17 16.10
C GLY A 651 6.04 4.79 16.10
N ILE A 652 5.72 3.51 16.25
CA ILE A 652 4.34 3.04 16.35
C ILE A 652 4.23 1.95 17.42
N ILE A 653 3.18 2.01 18.22
CA ILE A 653 2.80 0.95 19.14
C ILE A 653 1.33 0.66 18.91
N THR A 654 1.04 -0.54 18.45
CA THR A 654 -0.33 -1.01 18.24
C THR A 654 -0.61 -2.14 19.22
N THR A 655 -1.74 -2.08 19.89
CA THR A 655 -2.19 -3.15 20.78
C THR A 655 -3.65 -3.47 20.51
N SER A 656 -3.97 -4.75 20.50
CA SER A 656 -5.31 -5.25 20.28
C SER A 656 -5.62 -6.36 21.26
N TYR A 657 -6.72 -6.19 21.99
CA TYR A 657 -7.23 -7.19 22.93
C TYR A 657 -8.62 -7.64 22.53
N GLN A 658 -8.79 -8.92 22.33
CA GLN A 658 -10.06 -9.58 22.06
C GLN A 658 -10.43 -10.53 23.21
N THR A 659 -11.64 -10.40 23.73
CA THR A 659 -12.14 -11.27 24.80
C THR A 659 -12.23 -12.73 24.36
N PRO A 660 -12.14 -13.73 25.29
CA PRO A 660 -12.10 -15.15 24.93
C PRO A 660 -13.23 -15.66 24.03
N LEU A 661 -14.41 -15.07 24.14
CA LEU A 661 -15.59 -15.42 23.32
C LEU A 661 -15.76 -14.49 22.12
N LYS A 662 -14.71 -13.76 21.74
CA LYS A 662 -14.74 -12.76 20.65
C LYS A 662 -15.93 -11.78 20.71
N THR A 663 -16.44 -11.51 21.92
CA THR A 663 -17.61 -10.63 22.09
C THR A 663 -17.25 -9.15 22.11
N TRP A 664 -16.02 -8.82 22.54
CA TRP A 664 -15.47 -7.47 22.57
C TRP A 664 -14.04 -7.47 22.02
N GLN A 665 -13.71 -6.40 21.30
CA GLN A 665 -12.35 -6.11 20.86
C GLN A 665 -12.02 -4.66 21.19
N PHE A 666 -10.79 -4.43 21.64
CA PHE A 666 -10.23 -3.13 22.01
C PHE A 666 -8.93 -2.92 21.27
N ASP A 667 -8.88 -1.93 20.43
CA ASP A 667 -7.73 -1.60 19.59
C ASP A 667 -7.22 -0.22 19.96
N LEU A 668 -5.91 -0.07 20.08
CA LEU A 668 -5.25 1.21 20.35
C LEU A 668 -3.94 1.29 19.59
N THR A 669 -3.74 2.39 18.88
CA THR A 669 -2.51 2.69 18.16
C THR A 669 -1.97 4.05 18.57
N ALA A 670 -0.72 4.09 19.03
CA ALA A 670 0.02 5.30 19.30
C ALA A 670 1.11 5.49 18.24
N GLN A 671 1.14 6.64 17.60
CA GLN A 671 2.14 7.03 16.61
C GLN A 671 2.97 8.19 17.13
N PHE A 672 4.26 8.17 16.84
CA PHE A 672 5.22 9.23 17.13
C PHE A 672 5.89 9.63 15.81
N ASN A 673 5.48 10.76 15.25
CA ASN A 673 5.95 11.26 13.97
C ASN A 673 7.11 12.21 14.20
N GLY A 674 8.21 12.02 13.48
CA GLY A 674 9.47 12.74 13.67
C GLY A 674 9.46 14.16 13.14
N GLU A 675 10.57 14.84 13.34
CA GLU A 675 10.82 16.17 12.78
C GLU A 675 11.12 16.10 11.28
N GLY A 676 10.91 17.20 10.56
CA GLY A 676 11.25 17.33 9.16
C GLY A 676 11.58 18.75 8.75
N ARG A 677 12.35 18.91 7.67
CA ARG A 677 12.74 20.20 7.13
C ARG A 677 11.55 20.91 6.48
N MET A 678 11.40 22.21 6.75
CA MET A 678 10.50 23.08 6.01
C MET A 678 11.20 23.63 4.75
N PRO A 679 10.47 23.95 3.67
CA PRO A 679 11.04 24.61 2.50
C PRO A 679 11.71 25.95 2.87
N ASP A 680 12.70 26.38 2.09
CA ASP A 680 13.33 27.68 2.25
C ASP A 680 12.29 28.81 2.10
N GLY A 681 12.46 29.83 2.92
CA GLY A 681 11.52 30.96 2.94
C GLY A 681 10.24 30.72 3.74
N PHE A 682 10.03 29.50 4.30
CA PHE A 682 8.94 29.29 5.24
C PHE A 682 9.09 30.19 6.45
N VAL A 683 8.05 30.94 6.75
CA VAL A 683 8.00 31.84 7.93
C VAL A 683 7.23 31.13 9.04
N ILE A 684 7.88 31.00 10.20
CA ILE A 684 7.25 30.39 11.37
C ILE A 684 6.05 31.26 11.78
N PRO A 685 4.84 30.68 11.91
CA PRO A 685 3.67 31.41 12.38
C PRO A 685 3.92 32.04 13.76
N GLU A 686 3.46 33.26 13.96
CA GLU A 686 3.66 33.99 15.21
C GLU A 686 3.10 33.21 16.41
N GLY A 687 3.92 33.06 17.44
CA GLY A 687 3.56 32.34 18.67
C GLY A 687 3.58 30.81 18.54
N SER A 688 3.83 30.25 17.36
CA SER A 688 3.92 28.80 17.18
C SER A 688 5.11 28.18 17.92
N LYS A 689 4.86 27.08 18.61
CA LYS A 689 5.89 26.27 19.28
C LYS A 689 6.21 24.97 18.53
N GLN A 690 5.59 24.76 17.37
CA GLN A 690 5.72 23.55 16.58
C GLN A 690 6.98 23.50 15.73
N TYR A 691 7.73 24.58 15.65
CA TYR A 691 8.93 24.70 14.83
C TYR A 691 10.16 25.05 15.67
N HIS A 692 11.33 24.85 15.06
CA HIS A 692 12.61 25.35 15.54
C HIS A 692 13.52 25.70 14.36
N THR A 693 14.50 26.54 14.61
CA THR A 693 15.47 26.98 13.60
C THR A 693 16.86 26.48 13.97
N LEU A 694 17.54 25.81 13.05
CA LEU A 694 18.91 25.37 13.23
C LEU A 694 19.89 26.55 13.12
N ALA A 695 21.15 26.34 13.54
CA ALA A 695 22.21 27.38 13.51
C ALA A 695 22.48 27.95 12.10
N ASN A 696 22.25 27.16 11.05
CA ASN A 696 22.36 27.58 9.64
C ASN A 696 21.12 28.34 9.15
N GLY A 697 20.13 28.57 10.05
CA GLY A 697 18.89 29.29 9.74
C GLY A 697 17.85 28.47 9.00
N GLN A 698 17.98 27.15 8.95
CA GLN A 698 17.01 26.23 8.35
C GLN A 698 15.90 25.92 9.37
N VAL A 699 14.64 25.97 8.91
CA VAL A 699 13.49 25.71 9.77
C VAL A 699 13.11 24.22 9.67
N TYR A 700 12.81 23.63 10.84
CA TYR A 700 12.27 22.28 10.98
C TYR A 700 10.98 22.34 11.81
N HIS A 701 9.99 21.52 11.44
CA HIS A 701 8.89 21.23 12.36
C HIS A 701 9.35 20.20 13.40
N LYS A 702 8.75 20.23 14.58
CA LYS A 702 9.04 19.29 15.66
C LYS A 702 8.26 17.97 15.48
N TRP A 703 8.68 16.95 16.24
CA TRP A 703 7.94 15.69 16.35
C TRP A 703 6.56 15.90 17.01
N TYR A 704 5.60 15.01 16.68
CA TYR A 704 4.26 15.04 17.26
C TYR A 704 3.68 13.63 17.45
N PRO A 705 2.84 13.43 18.50
CA PRO A 705 2.14 12.18 18.73
C PRO A 705 0.75 12.19 18.09
N GLN A 706 0.27 11.01 17.69
CA GLN A 706 -1.13 10.75 17.36
C GLN A 706 -1.58 9.49 18.11
N LEU A 707 -2.84 9.47 18.54
CA LEU A 707 -3.46 8.33 19.21
C LEU A 707 -4.78 8.02 18.53
N LEU A 708 -4.95 6.75 18.15
CA LEU A 708 -6.14 6.22 17.52
C LEU A 708 -6.64 5.03 18.36
N GLY A 709 -7.96 4.85 18.44
CA GLY A 709 -8.51 3.71 19.18
C GLY A 709 -9.91 3.34 18.72
N GLN A 710 -10.25 2.08 18.90
CA GLN A 710 -11.57 1.53 18.56
C GLN A 710 -12.01 0.49 19.58
N ILE A 711 -13.32 0.46 19.86
CA ILE A 711 -13.97 -0.58 20.63
C ILE A 711 -15.05 -1.20 19.74
N THR A 712 -15.00 -2.51 19.57
CA THR A 712 -15.97 -3.26 18.79
C THR A 712 -16.72 -4.26 19.67
N LYS A 713 -18.06 -4.27 19.59
CA LYS A 713 -18.92 -5.28 20.18
C LYS A 713 -19.45 -6.18 19.08
N TYR A 714 -19.14 -7.46 19.18
CA TYR A 714 -19.63 -8.49 18.26
C TYR A 714 -20.87 -9.19 18.81
N PHE A 715 -21.79 -9.46 17.92
CA PHE A 715 -22.95 -10.33 18.10
C PHE A 715 -22.88 -11.43 17.01
N ARG A 716 -23.83 -12.33 16.95
CA ARG A 716 -23.77 -13.48 16.05
C ARG A 716 -23.61 -13.08 14.58
N THR A 717 -24.45 -12.19 14.06
CA THR A 717 -24.49 -11.80 12.63
C THR A 717 -24.22 -10.31 12.41
N TRP A 718 -23.91 -9.54 13.46
CA TRP A 718 -23.69 -8.11 13.37
C TRP A 718 -22.70 -7.61 14.43
N SER A 719 -22.14 -6.46 14.21
CA SER A 719 -21.29 -5.78 15.19
C SER A 719 -21.51 -4.27 15.16
N ILE A 720 -21.23 -3.64 16.30
CA ILE A 720 -21.15 -2.18 16.44
C ILE A 720 -19.74 -1.81 16.85
N TYR A 721 -19.20 -0.76 16.25
CA TYR A 721 -17.89 -0.22 16.61
C TYR A 721 -17.96 1.28 16.84
N LEU A 722 -17.23 1.73 17.87
CA LEU A 722 -17.03 3.14 18.22
C LEU A 722 -15.53 3.39 18.23
N GLY A 723 -15.06 4.36 17.47
CA GLY A 723 -13.65 4.70 17.43
C GLY A 723 -13.39 6.19 17.45
N ALA A 724 -12.13 6.52 17.66
CA ALA A 724 -11.62 7.88 17.70
C ALA A 724 -10.28 7.95 16.96
N GLU A 725 -10.10 8.96 16.13
CA GLU A 725 -8.87 9.32 15.47
C GLU A 725 -8.32 10.61 16.07
N ASN A 726 -6.99 10.77 16.00
CA ASN A 726 -6.28 11.93 16.51
C ASN A 726 -6.71 12.35 17.95
N MET A 727 -6.82 11.36 18.87
CA MET A 727 -7.24 11.60 20.26
C MET A 727 -6.32 12.57 21.01
N THR A 728 -5.09 12.79 20.52
CA THR A 728 -4.16 13.79 21.04
C THR A 728 -4.58 15.22 20.71
N ASN A 729 -5.53 15.39 19.78
CA ASN A 729 -5.98 16.66 19.24
C ASN A 729 -4.85 17.54 18.70
N PHE A 730 -3.77 16.90 18.21
CA PHE A 730 -2.66 17.64 17.63
C PHE A 730 -3.02 18.05 16.19
N THR A 731 -2.88 19.35 15.88
CA THR A 731 -3.07 19.90 14.55
C THR A 731 -1.90 20.79 14.18
N GLN A 732 -1.61 20.91 12.89
CA GLN A 732 -0.61 21.85 12.39
C GLN A 732 -1.07 23.28 12.59
N ASP A 733 -0.20 24.12 13.18
CA ASP A 733 -0.44 25.57 13.27
C ASP A 733 -0.39 26.19 11.85
N SER A 734 -1.46 26.87 11.45
CA SER A 734 -1.56 27.55 10.13
C SER A 734 -1.25 26.64 8.96
N PRO A 735 -2.09 25.60 8.70
CA PRO A 735 -1.87 24.66 7.60
C PRO A 735 -1.89 25.36 6.22
N ILE A 736 -2.61 26.46 6.11
CA ILE A 736 -2.64 27.33 4.92
C ILE A 736 -1.87 28.60 5.21
N VAL A 737 -0.88 28.90 4.37
CA VAL A 737 -0.05 30.12 4.43
C VAL A 737 -0.61 31.19 3.51
N GLY A 738 -0.60 32.45 3.92
CA GLY A 738 -1.04 33.57 3.11
C GLY A 738 -1.20 34.86 3.94
N GLU A 739 -1.43 35.98 3.27
CA GLU A 739 -1.81 37.21 3.95
C GLU A 739 -3.16 37.06 4.64
N ARG A 740 -3.30 37.58 5.84
CA ARG A 740 -4.54 37.53 6.60
C ARG A 740 -5.27 38.87 6.53
N VAL A 741 -6.59 38.78 6.29
CA VAL A 741 -7.48 39.94 6.21
C VAL A 741 -8.44 39.89 7.39
N SER A 742 -8.47 40.94 8.19
CA SER A 742 -9.41 41.11 9.30
C SER A 742 -10.73 41.71 8.78
N GLY A 743 -11.82 40.97 8.94
CA GLY A 743 -13.17 41.48 8.71
C GLY A 743 -13.84 41.89 10.02
N ASP A 744 -15.00 42.57 9.98
CA ASP A 744 -15.74 43.02 11.18
C ASP A 744 -16.07 41.88 12.19
N LYS A 745 -16.21 40.64 11.67
CA LYS A 745 -16.38 39.43 12.51
C LYS A 745 -15.05 38.85 12.99
N ALA A 746 -13.94 39.05 12.27
CA ALA A 746 -12.61 38.59 12.66
C ALA A 746 -12.04 39.39 13.82
N ILE A 747 -12.50 40.63 14.08
CA ILE A 747 -12.11 41.44 15.26
C ILE A 747 -12.42 40.73 16.59
N ARG A 748 -13.46 39.88 16.63
CA ARG A 748 -13.78 39.03 17.79
C ARG A 748 -12.84 37.82 17.93
N GLN A 749 -12.05 37.51 16.90
CA GLN A 749 -11.12 36.37 16.84
C GLN A 749 -9.66 36.81 16.93
N GLU A 750 -9.33 38.09 16.90
CA GLU A 750 -7.97 38.64 17.07
C GLU A 750 -7.24 38.08 18.31
N ALA A 751 -7.97 37.65 19.32
CA ALA A 751 -7.43 36.95 20.50
C ALA A 751 -6.84 35.55 20.19
N ARG A 752 -7.00 35.04 18.97
CA ARG A 752 -6.55 33.68 18.55
C ARG A 752 -5.64 33.68 17.31
N GLY A 753 -5.09 34.82 16.89
CA GLY A 753 -4.18 34.90 15.73
C GLY A 753 -4.84 35.38 14.42
N GLY A 754 -5.90 36.12 14.52
CA GLY A 754 -6.65 37.04 13.70
C GLY A 754 -6.63 37.02 12.19
N GLY A 755 -7.84 36.80 11.59
CA GLY A 755 -8.17 37.07 10.20
C GLY A 755 -8.15 35.85 9.28
N PHE A 756 -8.98 35.96 8.23
CA PHE A 756 -9.08 34.92 7.19
C PHE A 756 -7.88 35.00 6.25
N VAL A 757 -7.37 33.85 5.81
CA VAL A 757 -6.29 33.76 4.82
C VAL A 757 -6.83 34.20 3.45
N ASN A 758 -6.16 35.14 2.80
CA ASN A 758 -6.52 35.63 1.46
C ASN A 758 -5.96 34.69 0.37
N PRO A 759 -6.80 33.91 -0.33
CA PRO A 759 -6.35 33.01 -1.39
C PRO A 759 -5.84 33.72 -2.65
N HIS A 760 -6.08 35.02 -2.76
CA HIS A 760 -5.59 35.85 -3.88
C HIS A 760 -4.28 36.54 -3.57
N SER A 761 -3.72 36.36 -2.35
CA SER A 761 -2.39 36.88 -2.01
C SER A 761 -1.30 36.10 -2.75
N ALA A 762 -0.21 36.76 -3.08
CA ALA A 762 0.89 36.16 -3.84
C ALA A 762 1.54 34.99 -3.11
N ASN A 763 1.49 34.99 -1.77
CA ASN A 763 2.07 33.97 -0.88
C ASN A 763 1.06 32.92 -0.41
N TYR A 764 -0.14 32.86 -1.00
CA TYR A 764 -1.11 31.82 -0.66
C TYR A 764 -0.57 30.44 -1.03
N ASP A 765 -0.52 29.54 -0.04
CA ASP A 765 0.01 28.19 -0.20
C ASP A 765 -0.62 27.21 0.80
N ALA A 766 -1.35 26.21 0.27
CA ALA A 766 -1.92 25.10 1.03
C ALA A 766 -1.10 23.80 0.89
N SER A 767 0.07 23.82 0.24
CA SER A 767 0.88 22.61 -0.02
C SER A 767 1.91 22.28 1.08
N MET A 768 2.06 23.15 2.11
CA MET A 768 3.09 22.99 3.14
C MET A 768 2.59 22.15 4.33
N ILE A 769 2.04 20.96 4.08
CA ILE A 769 1.45 20.11 5.11
C ILE A 769 2.45 19.06 5.58
N TRP A 770 2.56 18.90 6.90
CA TRP A 770 3.43 17.92 7.56
C TRP A 770 2.75 17.18 8.73
N ALA A 771 1.56 17.67 9.19
CA ALA A 771 0.82 17.09 10.31
C ALA A 771 -0.69 17.12 10.04
N PRO A 772 -1.54 16.55 10.91
CA PRO A 772 -2.99 16.60 10.76
C PRO A 772 -3.51 18.04 10.65
N ILE A 773 -4.51 18.23 9.80
CA ILE A 773 -5.17 19.50 9.54
C ILE A 773 -6.28 19.74 10.57
N HIS A 774 -7.03 18.67 10.88
CA HIS A 774 -8.16 18.71 11.82
C HIS A 774 -7.85 17.92 13.11
N GLY A 775 -8.58 18.25 14.17
CA GLY A 775 -8.42 17.68 15.51
C GLY A 775 -8.99 16.27 15.64
N TRP A 776 -9.46 15.90 16.83
CA TRP A 776 -10.06 14.59 17.09
C TRP A 776 -11.35 14.38 16.29
N LYS A 777 -11.52 13.15 15.80
CA LYS A 777 -12.71 12.68 15.08
C LYS A 777 -13.25 11.43 15.80
N LEU A 778 -14.55 11.41 16.13
CA LEU A 778 -15.25 10.23 16.60
C LEU A 778 -16.07 9.65 15.45
N TYR A 779 -16.16 8.33 15.40
CA TYR A 779 -17.03 7.62 14.45
C TYR A 779 -17.73 6.45 15.13
N LEU A 780 -18.95 6.20 14.66
CA LEU A 780 -19.79 5.08 15.06
C LEU A 780 -20.17 4.29 13.80
N GLY A 781 -19.99 2.99 13.84
CA GLY A 781 -20.34 2.16 12.71
C GLY A 781 -21.04 0.86 13.11
N PHE A 782 -21.70 0.28 12.12
CA PHE A 782 -22.49 -0.94 12.20
C PHE A 782 -22.11 -1.86 11.04
N ARG A 783 -21.89 -3.13 11.33
CA ARG A 783 -21.68 -4.19 10.34
C ARG A 783 -22.71 -5.28 10.54
N TRP A 784 -23.26 -5.78 9.45
CA TRP A 784 -24.17 -6.92 9.42
C TRP A 784 -23.87 -7.79 8.21
N ALA A 785 -23.93 -9.09 8.37
CA ALA A 785 -23.78 -10.04 7.29
C ALA A 785 -24.78 -11.17 7.45
N LEU A 786 -25.31 -11.62 6.32
CA LEU A 786 -26.02 -12.89 6.21
C LEU A 786 -24.98 -13.94 5.88
N GLU A 787 -24.67 -14.79 6.86
CA GLU A 787 -23.68 -15.84 6.71
C GLU A 787 -24.10 -16.79 5.56
N ARG A 788 -23.12 -17.25 4.80
CA ARG A 788 -23.36 -18.23 3.76
C ARG A 788 -23.69 -19.57 4.43
N GLU A 789 -24.81 -20.18 4.06
CA GLU A 789 -25.11 -21.55 4.49
C GLU A 789 -24.06 -22.47 3.84
N GLU A 790 -23.43 -23.34 4.65
CA GLU A 790 -22.41 -24.30 4.21
C GLU A 790 -22.96 -25.37 3.26
#